data_08778d7259b573770c9562724870d696
#
_entry.id   08778d7259b573770c9562724870d696
#
_cell.length_a   1.000
_cell.length_b   1.000
_cell.length_c   1.000
_cell.angle_alpha   90.00
_cell.angle_beta   90.00
_cell.angle_gamma   90.00
#
_symmetry.space_group_name_H-M   'P 1'
#
loop_
_entity.id
_entity.type
_entity.pdbx_description
1 polymer ?
#
loop_
_entity_poly.entity_id
_entity_poly.type
_entity_poly.pdbx_seq_one_letter_code
_entity_poly.pdbx_strand_id
1 'polypeptide(L)'
;MTLLGQFALWAAFVLGLWCVVLSFSGRWQGRPELSATVVRSIYAITGCLIVASLSLWKGLISHDFNMEYVAAYTSRNLPTAYIFSAFWAGQKGSLLFWAVVLSLFASAAQLLTPRRFAYLMPYVAGVTGAVITFFVTVMIFAADPFERLVFTPADGRGLNPQLQNVGMVIHPPMLYLGYISLTIPFAFAMAALLSRRLDTGWIHAMRKWTLVSWLFLAIGITLGMWWAYVELGWGGYWAWDPVENASLLPWLTMTAFLHSVMIQEKRGMLKRWNFSLVIGTFLLSIFGTFITRSGVIASVHSFTQSNVGYFFLAFLVIVAVLSFTLLYTRWDLLEADVRLESVVSREAAFLFNNLLLVGIAFSVLWGTLFPILSELVRGTKITVGVPFFNRVNVPLGLLLLALTGVGPLIAWRKASTSNLKRQFILPVACGLITLAALLAVGVRDFYATVALALAGFVAGTIVQEFYRGVRARRRMHGESIPLAFARLIGRSRRRYGGYIVHVAVLIYFVAFAGMAFKREQEATLKPGDSVEIGSPFGHTYRFTHMGISQYEALNRIVSAATVEVTKDGRSLGLMTSEKRQHVDSFKRPTFEPSTEVGIRSNLQEDVYIVFAGAVNGTEEAVYRFNINPLVWWVWAGGFVLALGGILTMWPGGGATSSAPRRVQAGYEATLVGAGKD
;
A
#
# COMPACT_ATOMS: atom_id res chain seq x y z
N MET A 1 -19.89 6.43 28.95
CA MET A 1 -18.82 5.83 28.13
C MET A 1 -17.69 6.80 27.83
N THR A 2 -17.97 8.09 27.59
CA THR A 2 -16.93 9.12 27.33
C THR A 2 -15.84 9.17 28.41
N LEU A 3 -16.22 9.25 29.71
CA LEU A 3 -15.23 9.26 30.80
C LEU A 3 -14.35 8.01 30.82
N LEU A 4 -14.91 6.83 30.55
CA LEU A 4 -14.16 5.58 30.52
C LEU A 4 -13.10 5.62 29.37
N GLY A 5 -13.49 6.11 28.19
CA GLY A 5 -12.59 6.29 27.07
C GLY A 5 -11.48 7.28 27.36
N GLN A 6 -11.79 8.43 27.95
CA GLN A 6 -10.81 9.44 28.36
C GLN A 6 -9.83 8.89 29.41
N PHE A 7 -10.33 8.23 30.47
CA PHE A 7 -9.46 7.59 31.46
C PHE A 7 -8.53 6.55 30.84
N ALA A 8 -9.06 5.76 29.90
CA ALA A 8 -8.25 4.78 29.20
C ALA A 8 -7.14 5.43 28.34
N LEU A 9 -7.41 6.58 27.70
CA LEU A 9 -6.37 7.34 26.96
C LEU A 9 -5.32 7.91 27.92
N TRP A 10 -5.71 8.50 29.03
CA TRP A 10 -4.76 8.99 30.03
C TRP A 10 -3.91 7.88 30.64
N ALA A 11 -4.52 6.73 30.94
CA ALA A 11 -3.77 5.54 31.40
C ALA A 11 -2.77 5.06 30.34
N ALA A 12 -3.18 4.99 29.07
CA ALA A 12 -2.27 4.65 27.97
C ALA A 12 -1.13 5.65 27.82
N PHE A 13 -1.38 6.94 28.03
CA PHE A 13 -0.37 8.00 27.99
C PHE A 13 0.69 7.81 29.09
N VAL A 14 0.26 7.65 30.35
CA VAL A 14 1.17 7.46 31.49
C VAL A 14 1.99 6.18 31.32
N LEU A 15 1.36 5.07 30.93
CA LEU A 15 2.05 3.81 30.65
C LEU A 15 3.02 3.94 29.46
N GLY A 16 2.66 4.73 28.45
CA GLY A 16 3.51 5.02 27.31
C GLY A 16 4.77 5.79 27.70
N LEU A 17 4.63 6.87 28.45
CA LEU A 17 5.76 7.62 29.01
C LEU A 17 6.65 6.72 29.87
N TRP A 18 6.06 5.93 30.76
CA TRP A 18 6.78 4.95 31.57
C TRP A 18 7.60 3.98 30.71
N CYS A 19 6.96 3.38 29.69
CA CYS A 19 7.62 2.47 28.76
C CYS A 19 8.83 3.14 28.06
N VAL A 20 8.66 4.36 27.56
CA VAL A 20 9.70 5.14 26.90
C VAL A 20 10.86 5.45 27.84
N VAL A 21 10.56 6.04 29.01
CA VAL A 21 11.59 6.43 29.99
C VAL A 21 12.37 5.19 30.46
N LEU A 22 11.68 4.11 30.80
CA LEU A 22 12.35 2.90 31.27
C LEU A 22 13.17 2.24 30.17
N SER A 23 12.69 2.21 28.92
CA SER A 23 13.40 1.63 27.79
C SER A 23 14.71 2.38 27.48
N PHE A 24 14.67 3.70 27.39
CA PHE A 24 15.83 4.50 26.98
C PHE A 24 16.76 4.84 28.13
N SER A 25 16.34 4.71 29.39
CA SER A 25 17.24 4.88 30.54
C SER A 25 18.34 3.83 30.63
N GLY A 26 18.21 2.71 29.94
CA GLY A 26 19.14 1.60 29.97
C GLY A 26 19.17 0.82 31.29
N ARG A 27 18.36 1.24 32.31
CA ARG A 27 18.34 0.64 33.66
C ARG A 27 17.88 -0.82 33.69
N TRP A 28 17.23 -1.28 32.63
CA TRP A 28 16.82 -2.69 32.45
C TRP A 28 17.98 -3.61 32.05
N GLN A 29 19.13 -3.04 31.60
CA GLN A 29 20.30 -3.85 31.22
C GLN A 29 20.84 -4.58 32.45
N GLY A 30 20.95 -5.90 32.35
CA GLY A 30 21.33 -6.76 33.47
C GLY A 30 20.22 -6.99 34.53
N ARG A 31 18.99 -6.47 34.33
CA ARG A 31 17.83 -6.62 35.24
C ARG A 31 16.64 -7.21 34.49
N PRO A 32 16.45 -8.53 34.53
CA PRO A 32 15.38 -9.20 33.75
C PRO A 32 13.96 -8.73 34.11
N GLU A 33 13.73 -8.35 35.38
CA GLU A 33 12.42 -7.86 35.83
C GLU A 33 12.04 -6.54 35.16
N LEU A 34 13.00 -5.60 35.04
CA LEU A 34 12.77 -4.31 34.38
C LEU A 34 12.63 -4.49 32.88
N SER A 35 13.40 -5.38 32.26
CA SER A 35 13.25 -5.76 30.86
C SER A 35 11.83 -6.32 30.59
N ALA A 36 11.37 -7.21 31.45
CA ALA A 36 10.02 -7.76 31.36
C ALA A 36 8.93 -6.69 31.56
N THR A 37 9.16 -5.71 32.46
CA THR A 37 8.23 -4.61 32.69
C THR A 37 8.08 -3.70 31.47
N VAL A 38 9.19 -3.36 30.79
CA VAL A 38 9.16 -2.60 29.53
C VAL A 38 8.29 -3.30 28.48
N VAL A 39 8.51 -4.62 28.30
CA VAL A 39 7.73 -5.41 27.35
C VAL A 39 6.25 -5.49 27.74
N ARG A 40 5.94 -5.74 29.02
CA ARG A 40 4.56 -5.84 29.53
C ARG A 40 3.80 -4.53 29.47
N SER A 41 4.48 -3.37 29.52
CA SER A 41 3.84 -2.06 29.36
C SER A 41 3.11 -1.96 28.02
N ILE A 42 3.62 -2.54 26.94
CA ILE A 42 2.97 -2.56 25.62
C ILE A 42 1.61 -3.29 25.71
N TYR A 43 1.53 -4.42 26.39
CA TYR A 43 0.27 -5.15 26.57
C TYR A 43 -0.75 -4.34 27.39
N ALA A 44 -0.31 -3.66 28.44
CA ALA A 44 -1.16 -2.80 29.24
C ALA A 44 -1.70 -1.61 28.44
N ILE A 45 -0.83 -0.94 27.67
CA ILE A 45 -1.22 0.12 26.72
C ILE A 45 -2.25 -0.41 25.72
N THR A 46 -2.04 -1.60 25.17
CA THR A 46 -2.99 -2.23 24.25
C THR A 46 -4.35 -2.45 24.90
N GLY A 47 -4.38 -2.94 26.16
CA GLY A 47 -5.62 -3.10 26.90
C GLY A 47 -6.37 -1.77 27.09
N CYS A 48 -5.67 -0.69 27.46
CA CYS A 48 -6.25 0.64 27.57
C CYS A 48 -6.83 1.15 26.24
N LEU A 49 -6.09 0.99 25.13
CA LEU A 49 -6.54 1.44 23.80
C LEU A 49 -7.72 0.61 23.26
N ILE A 50 -7.80 -0.68 23.59
CA ILE A 50 -8.98 -1.51 23.31
C ILE A 50 -10.20 -0.98 24.08
N VAL A 51 -10.06 -0.65 25.36
CA VAL A 51 -11.15 -0.08 26.18
C VAL A 51 -11.61 1.27 25.59
N ALA A 52 -10.68 2.14 25.20
CA ALA A 52 -11.00 3.40 24.54
C ALA A 52 -11.77 3.17 23.22
N SER A 53 -11.31 2.23 22.39
CA SER A 53 -11.95 1.90 21.11
C SER A 53 -13.36 1.34 21.29
N LEU A 54 -13.56 0.43 22.25
CA LEU A 54 -14.87 -0.11 22.57
C LEU A 54 -15.81 0.96 23.13
N SER A 55 -15.29 1.94 23.88
CA SER A 55 -16.05 3.07 24.39
C SER A 55 -16.57 3.97 23.27
N LEU A 56 -15.74 4.25 22.25
CA LEU A 56 -16.17 5.02 21.07
C LEU A 56 -17.16 4.22 20.22
N TRP A 57 -16.92 2.93 19.99
CA TRP A 57 -17.86 2.08 19.26
C TRP A 57 -19.22 1.98 19.94
N LYS A 58 -19.25 1.89 21.28
CA LYS A 58 -20.51 1.94 22.02
C LYS A 58 -21.25 3.24 21.76
N GLY A 59 -20.56 4.39 21.77
CA GLY A 59 -21.14 5.69 21.42
C GLY A 59 -21.74 5.73 20.02
N LEU A 60 -20.99 5.23 19.01
CA LEU A 60 -21.43 5.17 17.62
C LEU A 60 -22.69 4.31 17.43
N ILE A 61 -22.69 3.09 17.99
CA ILE A 61 -23.82 2.13 17.87
C ILE A 61 -25.07 2.63 18.62
N SER A 62 -24.90 3.30 19.78
CA SER A 62 -26.01 3.84 20.55
C SER A 62 -26.48 5.22 20.11
N HIS A 63 -25.88 5.82 19.08
CA HIS A 63 -26.14 7.18 18.62
C HIS A 63 -26.09 8.21 19.76
N ASP A 64 -25.03 8.13 20.60
CA ASP A 64 -24.83 9.08 21.70
C ASP A 64 -24.37 10.44 21.13
N PHE A 65 -25.33 11.21 20.62
CA PHE A 65 -25.08 12.54 20.00
C PHE A 65 -24.59 13.61 20.97
N ASN A 66 -24.44 13.29 22.28
CA ASN A 66 -23.66 14.15 23.18
C ASN A 66 -22.17 14.13 22.85
N MET A 67 -21.68 13.09 22.18
CA MET A 67 -20.31 13.02 21.69
C MET A 67 -20.21 13.74 20.34
N GLU A 68 -19.32 14.72 20.26
CA GLU A 68 -19.10 15.49 19.01
C GLU A 68 -18.79 14.57 17.83
N TYR A 69 -17.92 13.60 18.02
CA TYR A 69 -17.55 12.66 16.98
C TYR A 69 -18.73 11.83 16.47
N VAL A 70 -19.60 11.37 17.38
CA VAL A 70 -20.79 10.58 17.02
C VAL A 70 -21.78 11.44 16.24
N ALA A 71 -22.05 12.66 16.70
CA ALA A 71 -22.93 13.61 16.03
C ALA A 71 -22.41 14.02 14.65
N ALA A 72 -21.10 14.10 14.47
CA ALA A 72 -20.48 14.51 13.20
C ALA A 72 -20.49 13.39 12.12
N TYR A 73 -20.41 12.12 12.51
CA TYR A 73 -20.15 11.00 11.58
C TYR A 73 -21.25 9.93 11.55
N THR A 74 -22.31 10.05 12.33
CA THR A 74 -23.47 9.14 12.28
C THR A 74 -24.80 9.93 12.21
N SER A 75 -25.87 9.23 11.86
CA SER A 75 -27.25 9.70 11.91
C SER A 75 -28.17 8.51 12.15
N ARG A 76 -29.42 8.75 12.58
CA ARG A 76 -30.39 7.69 12.87
C ARG A 76 -30.77 6.86 11.66
N ASN A 77 -30.73 7.46 10.47
CA ASN A 77 -31.04 6.81 9.20
C ASN A 77 -29.81 6.23 8.47
N LEU A 78 -28.59 6.29 9.08
CA LEU A 78 -27.39 5.73 8.48
C LEU A 78 -27.42 4.20 8.52
N PRO A 79 -27.21 3.48 7.39
CA PRO A 79 -27.14 2.03 7.38
C PRO A 79 -26.06 1.47 8.32
N THR A 80 -26.37 0.39 9.05
CA THR A 80 -25.54 -0.16 10.12
C THR A 80 -24.09 -0.45 9.71
N ALA A 81 -23.86 -0.93 8.49
CA ALA A 81 -22.52 -1.18 7.96
C ALA A 81 -21.63 0.07 7.98
N TYR A 82 -22.23 1.24 7.73
CA TYR A 82 -21.52 2.51 7.72
C TYR A 82 -21.34 3.11 9.12
N ILE A 83 -22.15 2.70 10.11
CA ILE A 83 -21.88 3.04 11.52
C ILE A 83 -20.57 2.41 11.98
N PHE A 84 -20.26 1.19 11.55
CA PHE A 84 -18.95 0.57 11.81
C PHE A 84 -17.81 1.34 11.14
N SER A 85 -17.96 1.73 9.87
CA SER A 85 -16.92 2.48 9.16
C SER A 85 -16.78 3.91 9.65
N ALA A 86 -17.78 4.48 10.30
CA ALA A 86 -17.70 5.79 10.96
C ALA A 86 -16.56 5.86 11.99
N PHE A 87 -16.18 4.72 12.61
CA PHE A 87 -15.07 4.67 13.56
C PHE A 87 -13.75 5.19 12.98
N TRP A 88 -13.46 4.91 11.72
CA TRP A 88 -12.23 5.38 11.05
C TRP A 88 -12.45 6.48 10.01
N ALA A 89 -13.70 6.87 9.76
CA ALA A 89 -14.04 7.85 8.74
C ALA A 89 -13.57 9.27 9.07
N GLY A 90 -13.59 9.63 10.36
CA GLY A 90 -13.19 10.95 10.82
C GLY A 90 -11.79 10.97 11.44
N GLN A 91 -11.25 12.18 11.62
CA GLN A 91 -9.89 12.37 12.10
C GLN A 91 -9.65 11.80 13.50
N LYS A 92 -10.49 12.15 14.48
CA LYS A 92 -10.34 11.74 15.88
C LYS A 92 -10.43 10.21 16.03
N GLY A 93 -11.42 9.59 15.40
CA GLY A 93 -11.60 8.13 15.44
C GLY A 93 -10.50 7.38 14.68
N SER A 94 -10.03 7.89 13.53
CA SER A 94 -8.94 7.26 12.79
C SER A 94 -7.59 7.33 13.51
N LEU A 95 -7.35 8.34 14.36
CA LEU A 95 -6.18 8.39 15.25
C LEU A 95 -6.25 7.30 16.32
N LEU A 96 -7.43 7.09 16.91
CA LEU A 96 -7.65 6.01 17.85
C LEU A 96 -7.51 4.64 17.19
N PHE A 97 -8.04 4.49 15.97
CA PHE A 97 -7.84 3.29 15.16
C PHE A 97 -6.34 3.03 14.90
N TRP A 98 -5.57 4.07 14.56
CA TRP A 98 -4.13 3.96 14.39
C TRP A 98 -3.43 3.49 15.67
N ALA A 99 -3.72 4.14 16.80
CA ALA A 99 -3.09 3.81 18.08
C ALA A 99 -3.40 2.37 18.54
N VAL A 100 -4.66 1.92 18.45
CA VAL A 100 -5.02 0.56 18.85
C VAL A 100 -4.41 -0.50 17.93
N VAL A 101 -4.44 -0.28 16.62
CA VAL A 101 -3.83 -1.21 15.65
C VAL A 101 -2.31 -1.27 15.84
N LEU A 102 -1.63 -0.13 16.03
CA LEU A 102 -0.19 -0.12 16.31
C LEU A 102 0.14 -0.89 17.60
N SER A 103 -0.65 -0.69 18.66
CA SER A 103 -0.44 -1.40 19.93
C SER A 103 -0.64 -2.91 19.80
N LEU A 104 -1.60 -3.34 18.96
CA LEU A 104 -1.82 -4.75 18.63
C LEU A 104 -0.64 -5.33 17.84
N PHE A 105 -0.13 -4.62 16.83
CA PHE A 105 1.07 -5.04 16.10
C PHE A 105 2.30 -5.08 17.00
N ALA A 106 2.48 -4.09 17.88
CA ALA A 106 3.58 -4.05 18.84
C ALA A 106 3.49 -5.24 19.82
N SER A 107 2.30 -5.51 20.36
CA SER A 107 2.04 -6.67 21.24
C SER A 107 2.31 -8.00 20.51
N ALA A 108 1.83 -8.13 19.28
CA ALA A 108 2.09 -9.31 18.46
C ALA A 108 3.59 -9.47 18.14
N ALA A 109 4.32 -8.37 17.88
CA ALA A 109 5.75 -8.40 17.67
C ALA A 109 6.50 -8.88 18.92
N GLN A 110 6.11 -8.42 20.11
CA GLN A 110 6.67 -8.90 21.39
C GLN A 110 6.40 -10.39 21.60
N LEU A 111 5.19 -10.84 21.30
CA LEU A 111 4.77 -12.23 21.53
C LEU A 111 5.38 -13.22 20.52
N LEU A 112 5.43 -12.84 19.23
CA LEU A 112 5.78 -13.76 18.12
C LEU A 112 7.26 -13.74 17.76
N THR A 113 8.06 -12.82 18.29
CA THR A 113 9.49 -12.76 18.02
C THR A 113 10.21 -13.90 18.74
N PRO A 114 11.02 -14.72 18.04
CA PRO A 114 11.74 -15.83 18.65
C PRO A 114 12.66 -15.37 19.80
N ARG A 115 12.73 -16.17 20.86
CA ARG A 115 13.52 -15.87 22.09
C ARG A 115 14.98 -15.51 21.82
N ARG A 116 15.57 -16.03 20.74
CA ARG A 116 16.97 -15.68 20.34
C ARG A 116 17.16 -14.19 20.02
N PHE A 117 16.08 -13.45 19.74
CA PHE A 117 16.09 -12.01 19.48
C PHE A 117 15.53 -11.19 20.65
N ALA A 118 15.33 -11.83 21.82
CA ALA A 118 14.75 -11.16 22.99
C ALA A 118 15.56 -9.92 23.44
N TYR A 119 16.85 -9.87 23.16
CA TYR A 119 17.72 -8.74 23.45
C TYR A 119 17.33 -7.43 22.72
N LEU A 120 16.59 -7.52 21.60
CA LEU A 120 16.05 -6.34 20.89
C LEU A 120 14.74 -5.83 21.48
N MET A 121 13.99 -6.71 22.18
CA MET A 121 12.59 -6.42 22.52
C MET A 121 12.36 -5.22 23.43
N PRO A 122 13.20 -4.92 24.44
CA PRO A 122 13.03 -3.70 25.23
C PRO A 122 13.20 -2.43 24.40
N TYR A 123 14.14 -2.41 23.44
CA TYR A 123 14.29 -1.29 22.51
C TYR A 123 13.12 -1.18 21.52
N VAL A 124 12.65 -2.31 20.98
CA VAL A 124 11.47 -2.37 20.12
C VAL A 124 10.25 -1.84 20.87
N ALA A 125 10.06 -2.24 22.12
CA ALA A 125 8.97 -1.73 22.97
C ALA A 125 9.10 -0.22 23.20
N GLY A 126 10.31 0.29 23.47
CA GLY A 126 10.57 1.72 23.66
C GLY A 126 10.23 2.54 22.41
N VAL A 127 10.67 2.09 21.23
CA VAL A 127 10.41 2.80 19.96
C VAL A 127 8.92 2.74 19.61
N THR A 128 8.29 1.56 19.68
CA THR A 128 6.84 1.44 19.42
C THR A 128 6.01 2.18 20.47
N GLY A 129 6.42 2.12 21.74
CA GLY A 129 5.82 2.89 22.83
C GLY A 129 5.89 4.38 22.60
N ALA A 130 7.02 4.91 22.12
CA ALA A 130 7.18 6.33 21.78
C ALA A 130 6.21 6.76 20.68
N VAL A 131 6.08 5.95 19.60
CA VAL A 131 5.14 6.25 18.52
C VAL A 131 3.69 6.19 19.01
N ILE A 132 3.32 5.17 19.80
CA ILE A 132 1.97 5.09 20.39
C ILE A 132 1.71 6.29 21.30
N THR A 133 2.67 6.66 22.16
CA THR A 133 2.54 7.81 23.06
C THR A 133 2.32 9.11 22.28
N PHE A 134 3.01 9.28 21.15
CA PHE A 134 2.76 10.42 20.26
C PHE A 134 1.29 10.47 19.79
N PHE A 135 0.74 9.37 19.29
CA PHE A 135 -0.66 9.34 18.85
C PHE A 135 -1.64 9.61 20.02
N VAL A 136 -1.38 9.05 21.19
CA VAL A 136 -2.19 9.29 22.37
C VAL A 136 -2.10 10.74 22.83
N THR A 137 -0.91 11.36 22.76
CA THR A 137 -0.71 12.79 23.04
C THR A 137 -1.54 13.67 22.11
N VAL A 138 -1.50 13.38 20.79
CA VAL A 138 -2.32 14.12 19.82
C VAL A 138 -3.81 13.98 20.12
N MET A 139 -4.29 12.79 20.50
CA MET A 139 -5.69 12.59 20.87
C MET A 139 -6.07 13.36 22.12
N ILE A 140 -5.26 13.35 23.17
CA ILE A 140 -5.58 14.03 24.44
C ILE A 140 -5.58 15.56 24.27
N PHE A 141 -4.61 16.12 23.53
CA PHE A 141 -4.37 17.56 23.53
C PHE A 141 -4.86 18.31 22.29
N ALA A 142 -5.16 17.61 21.19
CA ALA A 142 -5.54 18.24 19.92
C ALA A 142 -6.74 17.61 19.20
N ALA A 143 -7.09 16.35 19.49
CA ALA A 143 -8.11 15.62 18.73
C ALA A 143 -8.84 14.57 19.60
N ASP A 144 -9.45 15.01 20.71
CA ASP A 144 -10.12 14.11 21.65
C ASP A 144 -11.34 13.42 20.99
N PRO A 145 -11.34 12.08 20.82
CA PRO A 145 -12.47 11.36 20.24
C PRO A 145 -13.68 11.31 21.20
N PHE A 146 -13.51 11.70 22.46
CA PHE A 146 -14.52 11.69 23.52
C PHE A 146 -15.01 13.09 23.89
N GLU A 147 -14.70 14.10 23.09
CA GLU A 147 -15.18 15.48 23.28
C GLU A 147 -16.72 15.50 23.28
N ARG A 148 -17.29 16.30 24.21
CA ARG A 148 -18.73 16.45 24.34
C ARG A 148 -19.20 17.77 23.79
N LEU A 149 -20.37 17.73 23.16
CA LEU A 149 -21.08 18.93 22.76
C LEU A 149 -21.73 19.64 23.97
N VAL A 150 -21.85 20.93 23.89
CA VAL A 150 -22.55 21.74 24.90
C VAL A 150 -24.05 21.48 24.84
N PHE A 151 -24.60 21.13 23.67
CA PHE A 151 -26.01 20.76 23.47
C PHE A 151 -26.08 19.47 22.67
N THR A 152 -27.08 18.64 22.91
CA THR A 152 -27.31 17.39 22.18
C THR A 152 -28.20 17.67 20.97
N PRO A 153 -27.73 17.50 19.72
CA PRO A 153 -28.60 17.62 18.56
C PRO A 153 -29.63 16.47 18.51
N ALA A 154 -30.79 16.73 17.89
CA ALA A 154 -31.84 15.73 17.73
C ALA A 154 -31.43 14.55 16.83
N ASP A 155 -30.55 14.80 15.86
CA ASP A 155 -29.93 13.80 14.98
C ASP A 155 -28.51 14.24 14.66
N GLY A 156 -27.68 13.28 14.18
CA GLY A 156 -26.33 13.57 13.71
C GLY A 156 -26.31 13.98 12.25
N ARG A 157 -25.16 14.55 11.83
CA ARG A 157 -24.92 15.03 10.46
C ARG A 157 -24.87 13.90 9.43
N GLY A 158 -24.53 12.68 9.87
CA GLY A 158 -24.32 11.53 8.99
C GLY A 158 -22.91 11.45 8.42
N LEU A 159 -22.66 10.37 7.69
CA LEU A 159 -21.38 10.11 7.04
C LEU A 159 -21.37 10.79 5.65
N ASN A 160 -20.21 11.35 5.26
CA ASN A 160 -20.02 11.88 3.92
C ASN A 160 -20.44 10.83 2.86
N PRO A 161 -21.23 11.21 1.83
CA PRO A 161 -21.72 10.32 0.78
C PRO A 161 -20.68 9.44 0.12
N GLN A 162 -19.52 10.01 -0.23
CA GLN A 162 -18.40 9.28 -0.84
C GLN A 162 -17.85 8.17 0.06
N LEU A 163 -18.09 8.27 1.38
CA LEU A 163 -17.70 7.25 2.36
C LEU A 163 -18.78 6.19 2.58
N GLN A 164 -19.99 6.35 2.02
CA GLN A 164 -21.09 5.39 2.08
C GLN A 164 -21.02 4.37 0.93
N ASN A 165 -19.85 3.75 0.77
CA ASN A 165 -19.55 2.75 -0.25
C ASN A 165 -18.82 1.56 0.39
N VAL A 166 -18.99 0.35 -0.17
CA VAL A 166 -18.29 -0.86 0.30
C VAL A 166 -16.77 -0.69 0.28
N GLY A 167 -16.25 0.03 -0.72
CA GLY A 167 -14.84 0.39 -0.80
C GLY A 167 -14.34 1.08 0.46
N MET A 168 -15.13 2.01 1.02
CA MET A 168 -14.76 2.72 2.25
C MET A 168 -14.81 1.83 3.51
N VAL A 169 -15.56 0.75 3.50
CA VAL A 169 -15.57 -0.21 4.61
C VAL A 169 -14.27 -1.02 4.63
N ILE A 170 -13.72 -1.37 3.47
CA ILE A 170 -12.59 -2.31 3.36
C ILE A 170 -11.24 -1.65 3.03
N HIS A 171 -11.21 -0.64 2.14
CA HIS A 171 -9.97 0.01 1.68
C HIS A 171 -9.19 0.70 2.81
N PRO A 172 -9.77 1.63 3.60
CA PRO A 172 -9.01 2.35 4.61
C PRO A 172 -8.42 1.44 5.69
N PRO A 173 -9.14 0.46 6.26
CA PRO A 173 -8.54 -0.49 7.19
C PRO A 173 -7.34 -1.24 6.61
N MET A 174 -7.41 -1.70 5.36
CA MET A 174 -6.30 -2.40 4.71
C MET A 174 -5.09 -1.47 4.54
N LEU A 175 -5.33 -0.24 4.08
CA LEU A 175 -4.26 0.76 3.92
C LEU A 175 -3.65 1.12 5.29
N TYR A 176 -4.48 1.36 6.31
CA TYR A 176 -4.01 1.63 7.68
C TYR A 176 -3.17 0.48 8.25
N LEU A 177 -3.60 -0.77 8.09
CA LEU A 177 -2.80 -1.94 8.51
C LEU A 177 -1.40 -1.90 7.88
N GLY A 178 -1.30 -1.54 6.62
CA GLY A 178 -0.03 -1.37 5.92
C GLY A 178 0.82 -0.23 6.49
N TYR A 179 0.26 0.99 6.56
CA TYR A 179 0.95 2.17 7.09
C TYR A 179 1.44 2.00 8.51
N ILE A 180 0.54 1.57 9.39
CA ILE A 180 0.77 1.46 10.83
C ILE A 180 1.85 0.42 11.11
N SER A 181 1.77 -0.73 10.45
CA SER A 181 2.70 -1.83 10.66
C SER A 181 4.14 -1.52 10.19
N LEU A 182 4.37 -0.48 9.36
CA LEU A 182 5.72 0.01 9.02
C LEU A 182 6.51 0.45 10.25
N THR A 183 5.84 0.83 11.33
CA THR A 183 6.48 1.12 12.62
C THR A 183 7.25 -0.08 13.17
N ILE A 184 6.83 -1.31 12.89
CA ILE A 184 7.49 -2.51 13.43
C ILE A 184 8.87 -2.75 12.78
N PRO A 185 9.03 -2.82 11.45
CA PRO A 185 10.35 -2.86 10.83
C PRO A 185 11.26 -1.69 11.25
N PHE A 186 10.71 -0.47 11.33
CA PHE A 186 11.44 0.69 11.82
C PHE A 186 11.92 0.50 13.26
N ALA A 187 11.07 0.00 14.16
CA ALA A 187 11.44 -0.24 15.55
C ALA A 187 12.56 -1.29 15.69
N PHE A 188 12.53 -2.36 14.89
CA PHE A 188 13.63 -3.34 14.86
C PHE A 188 14.95 -2.73 14.33
N ALA A 189 14.88 -1.88 13.31
CA ALA A 189 16.07 -1.19 12.79
C ALA A 189 16.65 -0.24 13.85
N MET A 190 15.80 0.54 14.51
CA MET A 190 16.23 1.42 15.62
C MET A 190 16.79 0.61 16.79
N ALA A 191 16.16 -0.51 17.15
CA ALA A 191 16.65 -1.41 18.20
C ALA A 191 18.04 -1.97 17.87
N ALA A 192 18.32 -2.32 16.61
CA ALA A 192 19.64 -2.76 16.17
C ALA A 192 20.70 -1.66 16.30
N LEU A 193 20.37 -0.43 15.88
CA LEU A 193 21.27 0.73 16.02
C LEU A 193 21.54 1.10 17.49
N LEU A 194 20.49 1.09 18.33
CA LEU A 194 20.59 1.39 19.77
C LEU A 194 21.41 0.33 20.53
N SER A 195 21.15 -0.93 20.26
CA SER A 195 21.87 -2.05 20.89
C SER A 195 23.26 -2.31 20.31
N ARG A 196 23.64 -1.64 19.22
CA ARG A 196 24.86 -1.88 18.43
C ARG A 196 24.99 -3.31 17.89
N ARG A 197 23.86 -4.06 17.78
CA ARG A 197 23.79 -5.39 17.19
C ARG A 197 23.42 -5.31 15.72
N LEU A 198 24.42 -5.05 14.87
CA LEU A 198 24.27 -4.69 13.45
C LEU A 198 24.48 -5.89 12.51
N ASP A 199 24.55 -7.10 13.07
CA ASP A 199 24.53 -8.36 12.31
C ASP A 199 23.16 -8.57 11.61
N THR A 200 23.00 -9.67 10.87
CA THR A 200 21.74 -9.97 10.16
C THR A 200 20.57 -10.40 11.07
N GLY A 201 20.78 -10.45 12.38
CA GLY A 201 19.78 -10.89 13.36
C GLY A 201 18.49 -10.03 13.33
N TRP A 202 18.64 -8.70 13.30
CA TRP A 202 17.51 -7.78 13.23
C TRP A 202 16.68 -7.96 11.92
N ILE A 203 17.35 -8.26 10.79
CA ILE A 203 16.68 -8.53 9.51
C ILE A 203 15.83 -9.79 9.63
N HIS A 204 16.37 -10.85 10.25
CA HIS A 204 15.64 -12.09 10.45
C HIS A 204 14.45 -11.93 11.39
N ALA A 205 14.59 -11.10 12.44
CA ALA A 205 13.52 -10.80 13.38
C ALA A 205 12.36 -10.04 12.72
N MET A 206 12.65 -9.02 11.92
CA MET A 206 11.62 -8.15 11.34
C MET A 206 11.05 -8.63 10.01
N ARG A 207 11.68 -9.60 9.33
CA ARG A 207 11.34 -10.00 7.93
C ARG A 207 9.85 -10.23 7.70
N LYS A 208 9.18 -10.98 8.60
CA LYS A 208 7.74 -11.25 8.46
C LYS A 208 6.92 -9.98 8.57
N TRP A 209 7.28 -9.09 9.47
CA TRP A 209 6.61 -7.81 9.67
C TRP A 209 6.73 -6.91 8.45
N THR A 210 7.92 -6.85 7.85
CA THR A 210 8.15 -6.13 6.59
C THR A 210 7.24 -6.63 5.46
N LEU A 211 7.13 -7.96 5.30
CA LEU A 211 6.26 -8.56 4.28
C LEU A 211 4.78 -8.30 4.59
N VAL A 212 4.37 -8.34 5.85
CA VAL A 212 3.00 -8.01 6.29
C VAL A 212 2.67 -6.56 5.94
N SER A 213 3.54 -5.60 6.30
CA SER A 213 3.35 -4.19 6.00
C SER A 213 3.27 -3.94 4.49
N TRP A 214 4.21 -4.51 3.74
CA TRP A 214 4.25 -4.40 2.28
C TRP A 214 3.00 -4.94 1.61
N LEU A 215 2.50 -6.10 2.08
CA LEU A 215 1.31 -6.73 1.53
C LEU A 215 0.04 -5.93 1.81
N PHE A 216 -0.15 -5.46 3.05
CA PHE A 216 -1.31 -4.65 3.40
C PHE A 216 -1.31 -3.31 2.65
N LEU A 217 -0.13 -2.67 2.47
CA LEU A 217 -0.02 -1.47 1.62
C LEU A 217 -0.42 -1.77 0.18
N ALA A 218 0.08 -2.85 -0.40
CA ALA A 218 -0.24 -3.23 -1.78
C ALA A 218 -1.74 -3.51 -1.97
N ILE A 219 -2.35 -4.27 -1.05
CA ILE A 219 -3.80 -4.54 -1.06
C ILE A 219 -4.57 -3.24 -0.85
N GLY A 220 -4.15 -2.41 0.12
CA GLY A 220 -4.79 -1.14 0.42
C GLY A 220 -4.77 -0.20 -0.78
N ILE A 221 -3.63 -0.05 -1.47
CA ILE A 221 -3.52 0.78 -2.69
C ILE A 221 -4.45 0.23 -3.79
N THR A 222 -4.44 -1.09 -4.03
CA THR A 222 -5.31 -1.71 -5.06
C THR A 222 -6.79 -1.51 -4.76
N LEU A 223 -7.21 -1.65 -3.51
CA LEU A 223 -8.59 -1.39 -3.09
C LEU A 223 -8.94 0.10 -3.19
N GLY A 224 -7.98 1.00 -2.96
CA GLY A 224 -8.15 2.44 -3.20
C GLY A 224 -8.36 2.77 -4.67
N MET A 225 -7.58 2.15 -5.55
CA MET A 225 -7.80 2.25 -7.00
C MET A 225 -9.20 1.77 -7.40
N TRP A 226 -9.67 0.67 -6.80
CA TRP A 226 -11.03 0.18 -7.05
C TRP A 226 -12.09 1.13 -6.51
N TRP A 227 -11.94 1.65 -5.29
CA TRP A 227 -12.87 2.62 -4.72
C TRP A 227 -12.94 3.90 -5.56
N ALA A 228 -11.79 4.46 -5.97
CA ALA A 228 -11.75 5.62 -6.85
C ALA A 228 -12.47 5.38 -8.18
N TYR A 229 -12.31 4.19 -8.75
CA TYR A 229 -12.92 3.81 -10.02
C TYR A 229 -14.44 3.71 -9.95
N VAL A 230 -14.99 3.19 -8.85
CA VAL A 230 -16.43 2.98 -8.71
C VAL A 230 -17.17 4.19 -8.13
N GLU A 231 -16.49 5.09 -7.38
CA GLU A 231 -17.11 6.14 -6.58
C GLU A 231 -16.89 7.56 -7.14
N LEU A 232 -15.68 7.86 -7.66
CA LEU A 232 -15.33 9.27 -7.95
C LEU A 232 -15.77 9.75 -9.34
N GLY A 233 -16.23 8.86 -10.21
CA GLY A 233 -16.71 9.22 -11.52
C GLY A 233 -15.62 9.81 -12.46
N TRP A 234 -14.34 9.56 -12.19
CA TRP A 234 -13.23 10.08 -13.01
C TRP A 234 -13.07 9.36 -14.35
N GLY A 235 -13.68 8.17 -14.50
CA GLY A 235 -13.44 7.30 -15.65
C GLY A 235 -12.06 6.66 -15.65
N GLY A 236 -11.42 6.57 -14.51
CA GLY A 236 -10.12 5.96 -14.26
C GLY A 236 -9.93 5.59 -12.80
N TYR A 237 -8.86 4.86 -12.49
CA TYR A 237 -8.58 4.29 -11.17
C TYR A 237 -7.40 4.97 -10.45
N TRP A 238 -6.70 5.94 -11.09
CA TRP A 238 -5.55 6.66 -10.53
C TRP A 238 -5.44 8.05 -11.14
N ALA A 239 -5.36 9.07 -10.31
CA ALA A 239 -5.31 10.48 -10.74
C ALA A 239 -4.04 11.22 -10.31
N TRP A 240 -3.07 10.56 -9.68
CA TRP A 240 -1.92 11.20 -9.03
C TRP A 240 -2.32 12.22 -7.96
N ASP A 241 -3.45 11.97 -7.29
CA ASP A 241 -3.86 12.77 -6.14
C ASP A 241 -2.78 12.74 -5.04
N PRO A 242 -2.54 13.84 -4.29
CA PRO A 242 -1.51 13.89 -3.25
C PRO A 242 -1.60 12.77 -2.20
N VAL A 243 -2.81 12.28 -1.89
CA VAL A 243 -3.00 11.18 -0.93
C VAL A 243 -2.73 9.81 -1.56
N GLU A 244 -3.10 9.62 -2.83
CA GLU A 244 -2.67 8.45 -3.61
C GLU A 244 -1.14 8.39 -3.68
N ASN A 245 -0.49 9.50 -4.05
CA ASN A 245 0.95 9.63 -4.10
C ASN A 245 1.60 9.30 -2.75
N ALA A 246 1.06 9.85 -1.66
CA ALA A 246 1.54 9.60 -0.30
C ALA A 246 1.47 8.11 0.07
N SER A 247 0.48 7.38 -0.44
CA SER A 247 0.36 5.94 -0.21
C SER A 247 1.40 5.11 -0.99
N LEU A 248 1.73 5.54 -2.19
CA LEU A 248 2.68 4.88 -3.07
C LEU A 248 4.14 5.00 -2.58
N LEU A 249 4.50 6.15 -1.99
CA LEU A 249 5.87 6.45 -1.56
C LEU A 249 6.47 5.40 -0.60
N PRO A 250 5.83 5.05 0.55
CA PRO A 250 6.37 4.04 1.46
C PRO A 250 6.32 2.64 0.86
N TRP A 251 5.39 2.33 -0.04
CA TRP A 251 5.36 1.05 -0.74
C TRP A 251 6.55 0.87 -1.70
N LEU A 252 6.94 1.92 -2.44
CA LEU A 252 8.11 1.90 -3.32
C LEU A 252 9.42 1.73 -2.54
N THR A 253 9.60 2.50 -1.47
CA THR A 253 10.83 2.43 -0.65
C THR A 253 10.93 1.11 0.12
N MET A 254 9.80 0.56 0.60
CA MET A 254 9.76 -0.77 1.21
C MET A 254 10.03 -1.87 0.17
N THR A 255 9.57 -1.72 -1.07
CA THR A 255 9.89 -2.64 -2.17
C THR A 255 11.38 -2.61 -2.46
N ALA A 256 12.01 -1.43 -2.50
CA ALA A 256 13.46 -1.29 -2.62
C ALA A 256 14.18 -2.01 -1.47
N PHE A 257 13.71 -1.82 -0.23
CA PHE A 257 14.26 -2.49 0.94
C PHE A 257 14.17 -4.02 0.86
N LEU A 258 13.01 -4.58 0.45
CA LEU A 258 12.83 -6.03 0.30
C LEU A 258 13.82 -6.65 -0.70
N HIS A 259 14.18 -5.94 -1.75
CA HIS A 259 15.18 -6.39 -2.72
C HIS A 259 16.60 -6.20 -2.19
N SER A 260 16.90 -5.09 -1.56
CA SER A 260 18.21 -4.73 -1.05
C SER A 260 18.65 -5.62 0.12
N VAL A 261 17.73 -5.97 1.01
CA VAL A 261 18.00 -6.80 2.17
C VAL A 261 18.49 -8.21 1.79
N MET A 262 18.08 -8.73 0.61
CA MET A 262 18.57 -10.02 0.11
C MET A 262 20.07 -9.98 -0.24
N ILE A 263 20.59 -8.82 -0.65
CA ILE A 263 22.00 -8.62 -0.91
C ILE A 263 22.76 -8.59 0.42
N GLN A 264 22.25 -7.87 1.40
CA GLN A 264 22.87 -7.81 2.73
C GLN A 264 22.96 -9.21 3.38
N GLU A 265 21.87 -10.00 3.28
CA GLU A 265 21.87 -11.37 3.83
C GLU A 265 22.89 -12.31 3.17
N LYS A 266 23.12 -12.15 1.88
CA LYS A 266 23.99 -13.07 1.10
C LYS A 266 25.43 -12.59 0.97
N ARG A 267 25.64 -11.27 0.98
CA ARG A 267 26.93 -10.65 0.61
C ARG A 267 27.44 -9.64 1.63
N GLY A 268 26.66 -9.30 2.68
CA GLY A 268 27.05 -8.27 3.64
C GLY A 268 27.16 -6.86 3.05
N MET A 269 26.57 -6.61 1.86
CA MET A 269 26.59 -5.31 1.19
C MET A 269 25.35 -4.48 1.55
N LEU A 270 25.38 -3.18 1.27
CA LEU A 270 24.25 -2.23 1.36
C LEU A 270 23.69 -2.04 2.79
N LYS A 271 24.48 -2.26 3.84
CA LYS A 271 24.04 -2.15 5.24
C LYS A 271 23.51 -0.72 5.53
N ARG A 272 24.28 0.33 5.20
CA ARG A 272 23.89 1.75 5.36
C ARG A 272 22.62 2.09 4.59
N TRP A 273 22.54 1.62 3.35
CA TRP A 273 21.40 1.81 2.47
C TRP A 273 20.12 1.19 3.03
N ASN A 274 20.18 -0.01 3.58
CA ASN A 274 19.04 -0.70 4.16
C ASN A 274 18.48 0.02 5.39
N PHE A 275 19.32 0.52 6.28
CA PHE A 275 18.87 1.35 7.40
C PHE A 275 18.22 2.64 6.90
N SER A 276 18.81 3.32 5.92
CA SER A 276 18.26 4.55 5.32
C SER A 276 16.89 4.29 4.67
N LEU A 277 16.71 3.15 3.97
CA LEU A 277 15.44 2.79 3.37
C LEU A 277 14.35 2.54 4.41
N VAL A 278 14.64 1.81 5.48
CA VAL A 278 13.64 1.53 6.54
C VAL A 278 13.25 2.82 7.27
N ILE A 279 14.24 3.67 7.61
CA ILE A 279 13.99 4.98 8.23
C ILE A 279 13.14 5.84 7.28
N GLY A 280 13.57 5.98 6.02
CA GLY A 280 12.86 6.77 5.01
C GLY A 280 11.44 6.26 4.77
N THR A 281 11.23 4.94 4.73
CA THR A 281 9.89 4.34 4.57
C THR A 281 8.97 4.71 5.73
N PHE A 282 9.45 4.65 6.97
CA PHE A 282 8.66 5.07 8.13
C PHE A 282 8.36 6.57 8.08
N LEU A 283 9.36 7.40 7.80
CA LEU A 283 9.17 8.85 7.68
C LEU A 283 8.15 9.20 6.59
N LEU A 284 8.19 8.50 5.44
CA LEU A 284 7.21 8.69 4.36
C LEU A 284 5.78 8.27 4.77
N SER A 285 5.63 7.28 5.65
CA SER A 285 4.31 6.92 6.18
C SER A 285 3.75 8.02 7.11
N ILE A 286 4.58 8.61 7.96
CA ILE A 286 4.20 9.76 8.79
C ILE A 286 3.94 11.00 7.95
N PHE A 287 4.75 11.23 6.91
CA PHE A 287 4.54 12.30 5.93
C PHE A 287 3.20 12.15 5.21
N GLY A 288 2.82 10.95 4.77
CA GLY A 288 1.52 10.69 4.18
C GLY A 288 0.37 11.04 5.14
N THR A 289 0.52 10.71 6.41
CA THR A 289 -0.44 11.08 7.46
C THR A 289 -0.50 12.59 7.69
N PHE A 290 0.65 13.28 7.61
CA PHE A 290 0.71 14.73 7.65
C PHE A 290 -0.06 15.37 6.49
N ILE A 291 0.19 14.95 5.25
CA ILE A 291 -0.50 15.46 4.04
C ILE A 291 -2.03 15.31 4.16
N THR A 292 -2.50 14.12 4.55
CA THR A 292 -3.94 13.82 4.66
C THR A 292 -4.67 14.64 5.72
N ARG A 293 -3.97 15.12 6.76
CA ARG A 293 -4.58 15.72 7.96
C ARG A 293 -4.31 17.20 8.15
N SER A 294 -3.26 17.73 7.50
CA SER A 294 -2.88 19.14 7.64
C SER A 294 -3.73 20.09 6.81
N GLY A 295 -4.35 19.61 5.73
CA GLY A 295 -5.02 20.44 4.76
C GLY A 295 -4.08 21.37 3.97
N VAL A 296 -2.77 21.20 4.08
CA VAL A 296 -1.75 22.03 3.38
C VAL A 296 -1.81 21.81 1.87
N ILE A 297 -2.16 20.60 1.44
CA ILE A 297 -2.35 20.27 0.03
C ILE A 297 -3.79 19.85 -0.19
N ALA A 298 -4.46 20.45 -1.17
CA ALA A 298 -5.82 20.09 -1.54
C ALA A 298 -5.86 18.68 -2.13
N SER A 299 -6.77 17.86 -1.65
CA SER A 299 -7.02 16.48 -2.10
C SER A 299 -8.48 16.12 -1.91
N VAL A 300 -9.03 15.33 -2.80
CA VAL A 300 -10.38 14.75 -2.68
C VAL A 300 -10.50 13.78 -1.49
N HIS A 301 -9.38 13.34 -0.93
CA HIS A 301 -9.30 12.49 0.25
C HIS A 301 -9.13 13.27 1.57
N SER A 302 -9.06 14.62 1.51
CA SER A 302 -8.89 15.47 2.70
C SER A 302 -10.25 15.94 3.21
N PHE A 303 -10.92 15.10 4.00
CA PHE A 303 -12.27 15.39 4.53
C PHE A 303 -12.29 16.31 5.76
N THR A 304 -11.12 16.63 6.35
CA THR A 304 -11.03 17.48 7.54
C THR A 304 -9.73 18.27 7.55
N GLN A 305 -9.81 19.57 7.84
CA GLN A 305 -8.66 20.44 8.10
C GLN A 305 -8.56 20.72 9.59
N SER A 306 -7.37 20.58 10.17
CA SER A 306 -7.17 20.83 11.60
C SER A 306 -5.71 21.15 11.95
N ASN A 307 -5.51 21.71 13.15
CA ASN A 307 -4.19 22.02 13.70
C ASN A 307 -3.32 20.77 14.03
N VAL A 308 -3.86 19.57 13.86
CA VAL A 308 -3.14 18.29 14.09
C VAL A 308 -1.91 18.16 13.17
N GLY A 309 -1.93 18.80 11.99
CA GLY A 309 -0.80 18.83 11.06
C GLY A 309 0.51 19.27 11.70
N TYR A 310 0.50 20.28 12.59
CA TYR A 310 1.71 20.76 13.26
C TYR A 310 2.35 19.71 14.17
N PHE A 311 1.53 18.90 14.86
CA PHE A 311 2.03 17.80 15.69
C PHE A 311 2.73 16.74 14.83
N PHE A 312 2.15 16.38 13.69
CA PHE A 312 2.77 15.42 12.76
C PHE A 312 4.06 15.95 12.14
N LEU A 313 4.11 17.24 11.78
CA LEU A 313 5.32 17.87 11.24
C LEU A 313 6.44 17.87 12.29
N ALA A 314 6.14 18.29 13.52
CA ALA A 314 7.11 18.28 14.62
C ALA A 314 7.61 16.85 14.88
N PHE A 315 6.72 15.87 14.94
CA PHE A 315 7.08 14.46 15.13
C PHE A 315 7.97 13.95 13.98
N LEU A 316 7.61 14.26 12.73
CA LEU A 316 8.39 13.88 11.54
C LEU A 316 9.83 14.40 11.64
N VAL A 317 10.00 15.69 11.98
CA VAL A 317 11.33 16.32 12.12
C VAL A 317 12.11 15.69 13.27
N ILE A 318 11.49 15.52 14.44
CA ILE A 318 12.15 14.90 15.62
C ILE A 318 12.62 13.49 15.29
N VAL A 319 11.74 12.65 14.73
CA VAL A 319 12.10 11.28 14.39
C VAL A 319 13.16 11.22 13.28
N ALA A 320 13.08 12.09 12.28
CA ALA A 320 14.11 12.18 11.23
C ALA A 320 15.49 12.52 11.84
N VAL A 321 15.56 13.58 12.64
CA VAL A 321 16.80 14.02 13.30
C VAL A 321 17.37 12.90 14.18
N LEU A 322 16.56 12.32 15.06
CA LEU A 322 17.01 11.25 15.96
C LEU A 322 17.48 10.01 15.21
N SER A 323 16.71 9.58 14.20
CA SER A 323 17.03 8.36 13.44
C SER A 323 18.29 8.50 12.59
N PHE A 324 18.44 9.62 11.87
CA PHE A 324 19.62 9.84 11.06
C PHE A 324 20.86 10.19 11.89
N THR A 325 20.73 10.88 13.02
CA THR A 325 21.82 11.07 13.98
C THR A 325 22.28 9.72 14.53
N LEU A 326 21.35 8.86 14.93
CA LEU A 326 21.69 7.53 15.41
C LEU A 326 22.37 6.68 14.32
N LEU A 327 21.89 6.73 13.09
CA LEU A 327 22.52 6.08 11.94
C LEU A 327 23.93 6.60 11.68
N TYR A 328 24.10 7.94 11.70
CA TYR A 328 25.39 8.59 11.51
C TYR A 328 26.40 8.16 12.58
N THR A 329 26.01 8.13 13.87
CA THR A 329 26.88 7.69 14.98
C THR A 329 27.26 6.19 14.91
N ARG A 330 26.69 5.42 14.01
CA ARG A 330 26.99 4.00 13.75
C ARG A 330 27.55 3.77 12.34
N TRP A 331 27.85 4.85 11.61
CA TRP A 331 28.19 4.79 10.18
C TRP A 331 29.37 3.87 9.89
N ASP A 332 30.44 3.95 10.69
CA ASP A 332 31.65 3.15 10.48
C ASP A 332 31.42 1.66 10.77
N LEU A 333 30.52 1.34 11.70
CA LEU A 333 30.14 -0.04 12.02
C LEU A 333 29.32 -0.72 10.90
N LEU A 334 28.81 0.07 9.94
CA LEU A 334 27.98 -0.36 8.84
C LEU A 334 28.72 -0.43 7.51
N GLU A 335 30.04 -0.64 7.54
CA GLU A 335 30.77 -0.89 6.31
C GLU A 335 30.34 -2.20 5.63
N ALA A 336 30.43 -2.19 4.29
CA ALA A 336 30.13 -3.35 3.48
C ALA A 336 31.27 -4.38 3.58
N ASP A 337 30.94 -5.64 3.79
CA ASP A 337 31.93 -6.74 3.89
C ASP A 337 32.60 -7.02 2.54
N VAL A 338 31.89 -6.73 1.43
CA VAL A 338 32.36 -6.99 0.06
C VAL A 338 31.94 -5.84 -0.86
N ARG A 339 32.80 -5.51 -1.83
CA ARG A 339 32.50 -4.50 -2.88
C ARG A 339 31.85 -5.16 -4.09
N LEU A 340 31.17 -4.34 -4.91
CA LEU A 340 30.57 -4.78 -6.17
C LEU A 340 31.67 -5.22 -7.16
N GLU A 341 31.64 -6.48 -7.58
CA GLU A 341 32.68 -7.06 -8.45
C GLU A 341 32.43 -6.76 -9.95
N SER A 342 31.16 -6.65 -10.36
CA SER A 342 30.80 -6.43 -11.76
C SER A 342 29.45 -5.73 -11.90
N VAL A 343 29.35 -4.82 -12.87
CA VAL A 343 28.09 -4.18 -13.27
C VAL A 343 27.13 -5.18 -13.93
N VAL A 344 27.65 -6.24 -14.55
CA VAL A 344 26.86 -7.33 -15.14
C VAL A 344 26.75 -8.47 -14.12
N SER A 345 26.02 -8.20 -13.05
CA SER A 345 25.79 -9.13 -11.94
C SER A 345 24.39 -8.97 -11.37
N ARG A 346 23.91 -9.98 -10.64
CA ARG A 346 22.62 -9.90 -9.96
C ARG A 346 22.62 -8.82 -8.88
N GLU A 347 23.74 -8.62 -8.21
CA GLU A 347 23.94 -7.55 -7.22
C GLU A 347 23.72 -6.17 -7.85
N ALA A 348 24.31 -5.93 -9.01
CA ALA A 348 24.13 -4.68 -9.75
C ALA A 348 22.67 -4.51 -10.23
N ALA A 349 22.01 -5.58 -10.72
CA ALA A 349 20.61 -5.53 -11.11
C ALA A 349 19.71 -5.12 -9.94
N PHE A 350 19.93 -5.64 -8.73
CA PHE A 350 19.21 -5.21 -7.53
C PHE A 350 19.52 -3.76 -7.14
N LEU A 351 20.77 -3.31 -7.29
CA LEU A 351 21.14 -1.93 -7.02
C LEU A 351 20.42 -0.96 -7.98
N PHE A 352 20.41 -1.27 -9.28
CA PHE A 352 19.67 -0.48 -10.27
C PHE A 352 18.17 -0.49 -10.03
N ASN A 353 17.59 -1.64 -9.66
CA ASN A 353 16.19 -1.73 -9.24
C ASN A 353 15.88 -0.81 -8.05
N ASN A 354 16.74 -0.79 -7.03
CA ASN A 354 16.59 0.11 -5.90
C ASN A 354 16.67 1.58 -6.31
N LEU A 355 17.62 1.91 -7.19
CA LEU A 355 17.80 3.27 -7.67
C LEU A 355 16.57 3.75 -8.44
N LEU A 356 15.99 2.89 -9.30
CA LEU A 356 14.75 3.21 -10.02
C LEU A 356 13.56 3.38 -9.07
N LEU A 357 13.37 2.46 -8.12
CA LEU A 357 12.27 2.57 -7.15
C LEU A 357 12.37 3.84 -6.30
N VAL A 358 13.57 4.19 -5.83
CA VAL A 358 13.80 5.43 -5.08
C VAL A 358 13.71 6.65 -5.99
N GLY A 359 14.12 6.55 -7.24
CA GLY A 359 13.97 7.62 -8.25
C GLY A 359 12.50 7.92 -8.55
N ILE A 360 11.67 6.89 -8.71
CA ILE A 360 10.21 7.04 -8.86
C ILE A 360 9.63 7.68 -7.57
N ALA A 361 9.99 7.16 -6.39
CA ALA A 361 9.53 7.73 -5.13
C ALA A 361 9.94 9.20 -4.99
N PHE A 362 11.17 9.56 -5.36
CA PHE A 362 11.63 10.95 -5.33
C PHE A 362 10.85 11.83 -6.30
N SER A 363 10.61 11.41 -7.54
CA SER A 363 9.84 12.19 -8.52
C SER A 363 8.40 12.42 -8.08
N VAL A 364 7.77 11.39 -7.49
CA VAL A 364 6.41 11.48 -6.94
C VAL A 364 6.38 12.41 -5.74
N LEU A 365 7.33 12.30 -4.82
CA LEU A 365 7.46 13.19 -3.66
C LEU A 365 7.66 14.64 -4.10
N TRP A 366 8.57 14.87 -5.07
CA TRP A 366 8.85 16.20 -5.61
C TRP A 366 7.60 16.85 -6.22
N GLY A 367 6.90 16.12 -7.11
CA GLY A 367 5.66 16.63 -7.71
C GLY A 367 4.56 16.91 -6.68
N THR A 368 4.46 16.08 -5.64
CA THR A 368 3.47 16.24 -4.56
C THR A 368 3.80 17.46 -3.67
N LEU A 369 5.07 17.72 -3.40
CA LEU A 369 5.50 18.87 -2.59
C LEU A 369 5.62 20.16 -3.40
N PHE A 370 5.65 20.09 -4.73
CA PHE A 370 5.92 21.24 -5.59
C PHE A 370 4.98 22.43 -5.36
N PRO A 371 3.65 22.26 -5.12
CA PRO A 371 2.77 23.38 -4.79
C PRO A 371 3.21 24.16 -3.54
N ILE A 372 3.67 23.46 -2.50
CA ILE A 372 4.16 24.09 -1.25
C ILE A 372 5.47 24.81 -1.51
N LEU A 373 6.41 24.17 -2.23
CA LEU A 373 7.72 24.74 -2.54
C LEU A 373 7.59 25.98 -3.44
N SER A 374 6.70 25.94 -4.43
CA SER A 374 6.46 27.09 -5.31
C SER A 374 5.85 28.26 -4.57
N GLU A 375 4.92 28.00 -3.64
CA GLU A 375 4.32 29.02 -2.80
C GLU A 375 5.37 29.66 -1.87
N LEU A 376 6.24 28.86 -1.26
CA LEU A 376 7.31 29.33 -0.38
C LEU A 376 8.33 30.21 -1.12
N VAL A 377 8.69 29.86 -2.37
CA VAL A 377 9.77 30.54 -3.13
C VAL A 377 9.24 31.71 -3.96
N ARG A 378 8.03 31.58 -4.52
CA ARG A 378 7.47 32.55 -5.49
C ARG A 378 6.21 33.28 -4.98
N GLY A 379 5.70 32.91 -3.81
CA GLY A 379 4.42 33.45 -3.28
C GLY A 379 3.19 32.98 -4.07
N THR A 380 3.36 32.08 -5.05
CA THR A 380 2.27 31.55 -5.89
C THR A 380 2.26 30.03 -5.87
N LYS A 381 1.07 29.44 -5.69
CA LYS A 381 0.87 28.01 -5.62
C LYS A 381 0.72 27.44 -7.03
N ILE A 382 1.72 26.69 -7.49
CA ILE A 382 1.73 26.04 -8.81
C ILE A 382 1.44 24.55 -8.60
N THR A 383 0.31 24.07 -9.10
CA THR A 383 -0.07 22.64 -9.06
C THR A 383 0.58 21.87 -10.20
N VAL A 384 0.98 20.65 -9.90
CA VAL A 384 1.56 19.71 -10.85
C VAL A 384 0.55 18.59 -11.11
N GLY A 385 0.13 18.42 -12.35
CA GLY A 385 -0.90 17.47 -12.74
C GLY A 385 -0.38 16.16 -13.32
N VAL A 386 -1.32 15.31 -13.75
CA VAL A 386 -1.10 14.00 -14.39
C VAL A 386 -0.01 14.00 -15.47
N PRO A 387 0.09 15.02 -16.38
CA PRO A 387 1.11 15.02 -17.43
C PRO A 387 2.54 14.98 -16.90
N PHE A 388 2.84 15.70 -15.81
CA PHE A 388 4.17 15.66 -15.19
C PHE A 388 4.50 14.28 -14.66
N PHE A 389 3.60 13.71 -13.85
CA PHE A 389 3.83 12.41 -13.25
C PHE A 389 4.00 11.31 -14.30
N ASN A 390 3.16 11.30 -15.33
CA ASN A 390 3.27 10.33 -16.41
C ASN A 390 4.55 10.49 -17.20
N ARG A 391 4.94 11.75 -17.54
CA ARG A 391 6.14 12.01 -18.34
C ARG A 391 7.43 11.52 -17.67
N VAL A 392 7.48 11.59 -16.33
CA VAL A 392 8.66 11.15 -15.56
C VAL A 392 8.56 9.68 -15.19
N ASN A 393 7.42 9.23 -14.68
CA ASN A 393 7.32 7.90 -14.08
C ASN A 393 7.04 6.77 -15.07
N VAL A 394 6.44 7.04 -16.25
CA VAL A 394 6.24 5.99 -17.25
C VAL A 394 7.58 5.46 -17.79
N PRO A 395 8.56 6.28 -18.23
CA PRO A 395 9.86 5.77 -18.63
C PRO A 395 10.60 5.00 -17.52
N LEU A 396 10.58 5.51 -16.28
CA LEU A 396 11.21 4.85 -15.14
C LEU A 396 10.53 3.50 -14.81
N GLY A 397 9.19 3.46 -14.93
CA GLY A 397 8.42 2.24 -14.77
C GLY A 397 8.75 1.18 -15.83
N LEU A 398 8.93 1.59 -17.09
CA LEU A 398 9.34 0.68 -18.16
C LEU A 398 10.74 0.11 -17.92
N LEU A 399 11.69 0.91 -17.44
CA LEU A 399 13.01 0.43 -17.03
C LEU A 399 12.90 -0.55 -15.85
N LEU A 400 12.03 -0.28 -14.89
CA LEU A 400 11.76 -1.18 -13.77
C LEU A 400 11.17 -2.51 -14.25
N LEU A 401 10.22 -2.48 -15.20
CA LEU A 401 9.66 -3.66 -15.83
C LEU A 401 10.75 -4.47 -16.56
N ALA A 402 11.60 -3.83 -17.32
CA ALA A 402 12.73 -4.48 -17.98
C ALA A 402 13.65 -5.20 -16.96
N LEU A 403 14.01 -4.53 -15.86
CA LEU A 403 14.83 -5.12 -14.79
C LEU A 403 14.14 -6.28 -14.08
N THR A 404 12.81 -6.28 -13.99
CA THR A 404 12.03 -7.41 -13.45
C THR A 404 12.27 -8.69 -14.26
N GLY A 405 12.42 -8.58 -15.58
CA GLY A 405 12.77 -9.71 -16.44
C GLY A 405 14.27 -10.06 -16.44
N VAL A 406 15.13 -9.05 -16.30
CA VAL A 406 16.59 -9.22 -16.36
C VAL A 406 17.15 -9.83 -15.06
N GLY A 407 16.71 -9.35 -13.90
CA GLY A 407 17.25 -9.72 -12.59
C GLY A 407 17.31 -11.24 -12.31
N PRO A 408 16.25 -12.02 -12.55
CA PRO A 408 16.26 -13.46 -12.35
C PRO A 408 17.27 -14.21 -13.22
N LEU A 409 17.57 -13.70 -14.42
CA LEU A 409 18.38 -14.37 -15.44
C LEU A 409 19.89 -14.21 -15.21
N ILE A 410 20.31 -13.12 -14.55
CA ILE A 410 21.74 -12.81 -14.35
C ILE A 410 22.30 -13.62 -13.18
N ALA A 411 23.54 -14.07 -13.34
CA ALA A 411 24.27 -14.79 -12.31
C ALA A 411 24.75 -13.85 -11.18
N TRP A 412 24.99 -14.42 -9.99
CA TRP A 412 25.67 -13.74 -8.89
C TRP A 412 27.13 -13.47 -9.26
N ARG A 413 27.73 -12.39 -8.74
CA ARG A 413 29.10 -11.89 -8.94
C ARG A 413 29.36 -11.40 -10.36
N LYS A 414 29.50 -12.30 -11.34
CA LYS A 414 29.81 -11.99 -12.73
C LYS A 414 29.11 -12.98 -13.66
N ALA A 415 28.39 -12.46 -14.65
CA ALA A 415 27.77 -13.29 -15.69
C ALA A 415 28.74 -13.46 -16.86
N SER A 416 28.88 -14.69 -17.36
CA SER A 416 29.61 -14.94 -18.60
C SER A 416 28.74 -14.69 -19.84
N THR A 417 29.35 -14.32 -20.96
CA THR A 417 28.64 -14.09 -22.22
C THR A 417 27.86 -15.31 -22.71
N SER A 418 28.41 -16.51 -22.53
CA SER A 418 27.74 -17.78 -22.87
C SER A 418 26.49 -18.00 -21.99
N ASN A 419 26.58 -17.70 -20.68
CA ASN A 419 25.45 -17.79 -19.78
C ASN A 419 24.37 -16.77 -20.18
N LEU A 420 24.75 -15.51 -20.45
CA LEU A 420 23.80 -14.47 -20.87
C LEU A 420 23.05 -14.91 -22.14
N LYS A 421 23.76 -15.31 -23.20
CA LYS A 421 23.13 -15.78 -24.44
C LYS A 421 22.09 -16.87 -24.15
N ARG A 422 22.48 -17.94 -23.43
CA ARG A 422 21.57 -19.07 -23.12
C ARG A 422 20.36 -18.68 -22.25
N GLN A 423 20.51 -17.68 -21.39
CA GLN A 423 19.42 -17.25 -20.50
C GLN A 423 18.44 -16.28 -21.18
N PHE A 424 18.92 -15.42 -22.08
CA PHE A 424 18.14 -14.33 -22.64
C PHE A 424 17.46 -14.65 -23.98
N ILE A 425 17.90 -15.69 -24.74
CA ILE A 425 17.34 -16.00 -26.07
C ILE A 425 15.80 -16.14 -26.02
N LEU A 426 15.27 -17.00 -25.14
CA LEU A 426 13.82 -17.23 -25.09
C LEU A 426 13.04 -15.97 -24.62
N PRO A 427 13.39 -15.30 -23.54
CA PRO A 427 12.72 -14.08 -23.14
C PRO A 427 12.75 -12.97 -24.20
N VAL A 428 13.90 -12.74 -24.83
CA VAL A 428 14.02 -11.74 -25.90
C VAL A 428 13.17 -12.12 -27.10
N ALA A 429 13.17 -13.41 -27.51
CA ALA A 429 12.29 -13.88 -28.57
C ALA A 429 10.80 -13.64 -28.24
N CYS A 430 10.36 -13.92 -27.02
CA CYS A 430 8.99 -13.62 -26.59
C CYS A 430 8.67 -12.13 -26.70
N GLY A 431 9.56 -11.24 -26.25
CA GLY A 431 9.39 -9.80 -26.39
C GLY A 431 9.32 -9.33 -27.83
N LEU A 432 10.21 -9.82 -28.70
CA LEU A 432 10.22 -9.48 -30.13
C LEU A 432 8.99 -10.01 -30.88
N ILE A 433 8.54 -11.22 -30.58
CA ILE A 433 7.30 -11.78 -31.13
C ILE A 433 6.09 -10.93 -30.72
N THR A 434 6.02 -10.54 -29.44
CA THR A 434 4.98 -9.65 -28.94
C THR A 434 5.01 -8.30 -29.65
N LEU A 435 6.18 -7.71 -29.81
CA LEU A 435 6.37 -6.44 -30.54
C LEU A 435 5.89 -6.58 -32.00
N ALA A 436 6.32 -7.62 -32.69
CA ALA A 436 5.93 -7.86 -34.09
C ALA A 436 4.41 -8.04 -34.23
N ALA A 437 3.78 -8.80 -33.34
CA ALA A 437 2.34 -8.99 -33.30
C ALA A 437 1.58 -7.68 -33.08
N LEU A 438 2.02 -6.84 -32.10
CA LEU A 438 1.40 -5.53 -31.83
C LEU A 438 1.48 -4.60 -33.04
N LEU A 439 2.63 -4.53 -33.70
CA LEU A 439 2.80 -3.71 -34.91
C LEU A 439 1.97 -4.22 -36.08
N ALA A 440 1.83 -5.54 -36.24
CA ALA A 440 1.00 -6.15 -37.26
C ALA A 440 -0.50 -5.87 -37.07
N VAL A 441 -0.97 -5.83 -35.81
CA VAL A 441 -2.35 -5.46 -35.45
C VAL A 441 -2.60 -3.94 -35.50
N GLY A 442 -1.55 -3.14 -35.74
CA GLY A 442 -1.68 -1.68 -35.91
C GLY A 442 -1.57 -0.87 -34.62
N VAL A 443 -1.06 -1.42 -33.53
CA VAL A 443 -0.76 -0.66 -32.30
C VAL A 443 0.38 0.33 -32.59
N ARG A 444 0.13 1.64 -32.35
CA ARG A 444 1.07 2.72 -32.69
C ARG A 444 1.50 3.57 -31.48
N ASP A 445 0.81 3.45 -30.35
CA ASP A 445 1.24 4.17 -29.14
C ASP A 445 2.60 3.65 -28.67
N PHE A 446 3.58 4.54 -28.57
CA PHE A 446 4.96 4.17 -28.27
C PHE A 446 5.09 3.50 -26.89
N TYR A 447 4.55 4.15 -25.85
CA TYR A 447 4.71 3.68 -24.48
C TYR A 447 3.95 2.38 -24.22
N ALA A 448 2.74 2.25 -24.75
CA ALA A 448 1.95 1.02 -24.65
C ALA A 448 2.63 -0.13 -25.40
N THR A 449 3.14 0.13 -26.63
CA THR A 449 3.86 -0.88 -27.42
C THR A 449 5.10 -1.39 -26.70
N VAL A 450 5.92 -0.49 -26.15
CA VAL A 450 7.12 -0.86 -25.38
C VAL A 450 6.74 -1.61 -24.11
N ALA A 451 5.71 -1.15 -23.38
CA ALA A 451 5.22 -1.81 -22.16
C ALA A 451 4.80 -3.26 -22.45
N LEU A 452 3.98 -3.47 -23.48
CA LEU A 452 3.48 -4.79 -23.84
C LEU A 452 4.58 -5.71 -24.39
N ALA A 453 5.53 -5.18 -25.16
CA ALA A 453 6.69 -5.95 -25.63
C ALA A 453 7.58 -6.38 -24.44
N LEU A 454 7.87 -5.48 -23.51
CA LEU A 454 8.57 -5.81 -22.25
C LEU A 454 7.78 -6.80 -21.40
N ALA A 455 6.45 -6.70 -21.40
CA ALA A 455 5.60 -7.68 -20.73
C ALA A 455 5.78 -9.09 -21.31
N GLY A 456 5.86 -9.22 -22.65
CA GLY A 456 6.20 -10.47 -23.32
C GLY A 456 7.58 -11.01 -22.92
N PHE A 457 8.58 -10.15 -22.85
CA PHE A 457 9.92 -10.49 -22.36
C PHE A 457 9.91 -11.01 -20.91
N VAL A 458 9.23 -10.31 -20.00
CA VAL A 458 9.13 -10.69 -18.58
C VAL A 458 8.34 -12.00 -18.42
N ALA A 459 7.25 -12.18 -19.17
CA ALA A 459 6.49 -13.42 -19.19
C ALA A 459 7.37 -14.60 -19.60
N GLY A 460 8.16 -14.45 -20.68
CA GLY A 460 9.15 -15.44 -21.12
C GLY A 460 10.16 -15.80 -20.04
N THR A 461 10.64 -14.80 -19.28
CA THR A 461 11.56 -15.01 -18.15
C THR A 461 10.92 -15.85 -17.04
N ILE A 462 9.71 -15.49 -16.63
CA ILE A 462 9.00 -16.15 -15.53
C ILE A 462 8.66 -17.60 -15.92
N VAL A 463 8.12 -17.80 -17.11
CA VAL A 463 7.81 -19.14 -17.65
C VAL A 463 9.06 -20.02 -17.71
N GLN A 464 10.19 -19.48 -18.20
CA GLN A 464 11.46 -20.20 -18.22
C GLN A 464 11.93 -20.65 -16.85
N GLU A 465 11.79 -19.81 -15.82
CA GLU A 465 12.18 -20.14 -14.45
C GLU A 465 11.30 -21.24 -13.84
N PHE A 466 9.97 -21.16 -14.04
CA PHE A 466 9.05 -22.23 -13.62
C PHE A 466 9.31 -23.54 -14.36
N TYR A 467 9.47 -23.49 -15.70
CA TYR A 467 9.76 -24.67 -16.52
C TYR A 467 11.02 -25.40 -16.06
N ARG A 468 12.12 -24.65 -15.81
CA ARG A 468 13.37 -25.21 -15.32
C ARG A 468 13.22 -25.88 -13.96
N GLY A 469 12.49 -25.23 -13.06
CA GLY A 469 12.22 -25.78 -11.72
C GLY A 469 11.41 -27.07 -11.77
N VAL A 470 10.34 -27.11 -12.56
CA VAL A 470 9.50 -28.29 -12.75
C VAL A 470 10.28 -29.41 -13.42
N ARG A 471 11.01 -29.11 -14.52
CA ARG A 471 11.85 -30.11 -15.22
C ARG A 471 12.90 -30.72 -14.33
N ALA A 472 13.58 -29.91 -13.50
CA ALA A 472 14.58 -30.40 -12.55
C ALA A 472 13.96 -31.36 -11.53
N ARG A 473 12.80 -31.01 -10.96
CA ARG A 473 12.10 -31.89 -10.03
C ARG A 473 11.64 -33.19 -10.65
N ARG A 474 11.06 -33.14 -11.85
CA ARG A 474 10.64 -34.33 -12.57
C ARG A 474 11.81 -35.32 -12.79
N ARG A 475 12.98 -34.77 -13.19
CA ARG A 475 14.19 -35.58 -13.40
C ARG A 475 14.73 -36.21 -12.10
N MET A 476 14.61 -35.50 -10.97
CA MET A 476 15.11 -35.97 -9.68
C MET A 476 14.16 -36.94 -8.96
N HIS A 477 12.85 -36.80 -9.17
CA HIS A 477 11.86 -37.50 -8.34
C HIS A 477 10.81 -38.29 -9.14
N GLY A 478 10.84 -38.29 -10.48
CA GLY A 478 9.85 -38.99 -11.31
C GLY A 478 8.41 -38.43 -11.23
N GLU A 479 8.23 -37.23 -10.69
CA GLU A 479 6.90 -36.63 -10.42
C GLU A 479 6.16 -36.24 -11.71
N SER A 480 4.82 -36.33 -11.70
CA SER A 480 3.98 -35.73 -12.75
C SER A 480 4.14 -34.20 -12.79
N ILE A 481 3.81 -33.57 -13.93
CA ILE A 481 3.97 -32.09 -14.07
C ILE A 481 3.20 -31.31 -12.99
N PRO A 482 1.88 -31.57 -12.74
CA PRO A 482 1.13 -30.84 -11.72
C PRO A 482 1.72 -31.03 -10.31
N LEU A 483 2.11 -32.25 -9.98
CA LEU A 483 2.70 -32.55 -8.67
C LEU A 483 4.07 -31.91 -8.48
N ALA A 484 4.92 -31.93 -9.52
CA ALA A 484 6.22 -31.27 -9.52
C ALA A 484 6.06 -29.75 -9.35
N PHE A 485 5.09 -29.13 -10.01
CA PHE A 485 4.76 -27.72 -9.91
C PHE A 485 4.28 -27.37 -8.48
N ALA A 486 3.30 -28.07 -7.96
CA ALA A 486 2.78 -27.84 -6.61
C ALA A 486 3.86 -27.99 -5.53
N ARG A 487 4.68 -29.08 -5.63
CA ARG A 487 5.78 -29.31 -4.68
C ARG A 487 6.94 -28.32 -4.86
N LEU A 488 7.19 -27.83 -6.07
CA LEU A 488 8.18 -26.79 -6.34
C LEU A 488 7.84 -25.51 -5.56
N ILE A 489 6.60 -25.05 -5.68
CA ILE A 489 6.08 -23.89 -4.94
C ILE A 489 6.11 -24.20 -3.45
N GLY A 490 5.56 -25.33 -3.00
CA GLY A 490 5.43 -25.69 -1.59
C GLY A 490 6.77 -25.78 -0.84
N ARG A 491 7.86 -26.24 -1.48
CA ARG A 491 9.20 -26.33 -0.88
C ARG A 491 10.02 -25.04 -0.94
N SER A 492 9.79 -24.19 -1.96
CA SER A 492 10.57 -22.97 -2.18
C SER A 492 9.64 -21.73 -2.25
N ARG A 493 8.70 -21.65 -1.30
CA ARG A 493 7.63 -20.65 -1.26
C ARG A 493 8.13 -19.22 -1.38
N ARG A 494 9.21 -18.87 -0.71
CA ARG A 494 9.82 -17.53 -0.77
C ARG A 494 10.25 -17.16 -2.20
N ARG A 495 10.85 -18.09 -2.94
CA ARG A 495 11.31 -17.85 -4.32
C ARG A 495 10.14 -17.81 -5.30
N TYR A 496 9.29 -18.83 -5.29
CA TYR A 496 8.19 -18.93 -6.26
C TYR A 496 7.00 -18.05 -5.91
N GLY A 497 6.76 -17.76 -4.62
CA GLY A 497 5.83 -16.71 -4.20
C GLY A 497 6.26 -15.33 -4.73
N GLY A 498 7.57 -15.00 -4.67
CA GLY A 498 8.11 -13.79 -5.29
C GLY A 498 7.89 -13.75 -6.82
N TYR A 499 8.04 -14.88 -7.52
CA TYR A 499 7.71 -14.91 -8.96
C TYR A 499 6.21 -14.73 -9.24
N ILE A 500 5.32 -15.23 -8.37
CA ILE A 500 3.88 -14.98 -8.47
C ILE A 500 3.59 -13.48 -8.25
N VAL A 501 4.27 -12.82 -7.32
CA VAL A 501 4.20 -11.35 -7.19
C VAL A 501 4.65 -10.65 -8.47
N HIS A 502 5.72 -11.11 -9.11
CA HIS A 502 6.17 -10.55 -10.39
C HIS A 502 5.17 -10.80 -11.53
N VAL A 503 4.42 -11.92 -11.52
CA VAL A 503 3.29 -12.13 -12.43
C VAL A 503 2.21 -11.06 -12.20
N ALA A 504 1.89 -10.74 -10.94
CA ALA A 504 0.95 -9.68 -10.63
C ALA A 504 1.42 -8.31 -11.15
N VAL A 505 2.70 -7.97 -10.94
CA VAL A 505 3.30 -6.73 -11.48
C VAL A 505 3.20 -6.71 -13.01
N LEU A 506 3.48 -7.83 -13.67
CA LEU A 506 3.31 -7.96 -15.12
C LEU A 506 1.86 -7.67 -15.55
N ILE A 507 0.89 -8.26 -14.86
CA ILE A 507 -0.54 -8.02 -15.12
C ILE A 507 -0.89 -6.54 -14.97
N TYR A 508 -0.41 -5.87 -13.92
CA TYR A 508 -0.59 -4.43 -13.73
C TYR A 508 -0.04 -3.61 -14.90
N PHE A 509 1.18 -3.89 -15.37
CA PHE A 509 1.75 -3.14 -16.51
C PHE A 509 0.96 -3.36 -17.80
N VAL A 510 0.43 -4.57 -18.05
CA VAL A 510 -0.46 -4.83 -19.18
C VAL A 510 -1.77 -4.05 -19.04
N ALA A 511 -2.38 -4.04 -17.85
CA ALA A 511 -3.60 -3.30 -17.59
C ALA A 511 -3.39 -1.78 -17.72
N PHE A 512 -2.29 -1.25 -17.18
CA PHE A 512 -1.97 0.19 -17.28
C PHE A 512 -1.70 0.60 -18.73
N ALA A 513 -1.05 -0.24 -19.53
CA ALA A 513 -0.88 0.01 -20.97
C ALA A 513 -2.21 0.08 -21.72
N GLY A 514 -3.24 -0.62 -21.25
CA GLY A 514 -4.60 -0.55 -21.80
C GLY A 514 -5.19 0.85 -21.76
N MET A 515 -4.89 1.65 -20.72
CA MET A 515 -5.44 3.01 -20.58
C MET A 515 -4.96 3.99 -21.66
N ALA A 516 -3.87 3.69 -22.39
CA ALA A 516 -3.47 4.45 -23.56
C ALA A 516 -4.51 4.39 -24.71
N PHE A 517 -5.38 3.41 -24.69
CA PHE A 517 -6.42 3.17 -25.70
C PHE A 517 -7.82 3.53 -25.20
N LYS A 518 -7.95 4.18 -24.03
CA LYS A 518 -9.22 4.66 -23.49
C LYS A 518 -9.94 5.52 -24.53
N ARG A 519 -11.26 5.35 -24.66
CA ARG A 519 -12.15 6.21 -25.42
C ARG A 519 -13.09 6.93 -24.48
N GLU A 520 -13.28 8.21 -24.68
CA GLU A 520 -14.15 9.06 -23.87
C GLU A 520 -14.97 9.96 -24.76
N GLN A 521 -16.26 10.10 -24.47
CA GLN A 521 -17.16 11.03 -25.16
C GLN A 521 -18.20 11.58 -24.21
N GLU A 522 -18.37 12.90 -24.25
CA GLU A 522 -19.46 13.59 -23.58
C GLU A 522 -20.62 13.81 -24.53
N ALA A 523 -21.86 13.69 -24.03
CA ALA A 523 -23.06 13.94 -24.79
C ALA A 523 -24.22 14.38 -23.88
N THR A 524 -25.05 15.27 -24.41
CA THR A 524 -26.35 15.62 -23.82
C THR A 524 -27.42 14.98 -24.69
N LEU A 525 -28.24 14.09 -24.10
CA LEU A 525 -29.18 13.24 -24.81
C LEU A 525 -30.59 13.46 -24.28
N LYS A 526 -31.58 13.58 -25.21
CA LYS A 526 -33.01 13.47 -24.92
C LYS A 526 -33.43 12.01 -24.87
N PRO A 527 -34.56 11.66 -24.24
CA PRO A 527 -35.12 10.32 -24.32
C PRO A 527 -35.27 9.87 -25.77
N GLY A 528 -34.66 8.72 -26.09
CA GLY A 528 -34.61 8.14 -27.45
C GLY A 528 -33.36 8.54 -28.27
N ASP A 529 -32.62 9.59 -27.89
CA ASP A 529 -31.37 9.95 -28.54
C ASP A 529 -30.26 8.95 -28.21
N SER A 530 -29.32 8.76 -29.17
CA SER A 530 -28.21 7.85 -28.99
C SER A 530 -26.87 8.41 -29.43
N VAL A 531 -25.80 7.92 -28.85
CA VAL A 531 -24.39 8.20 -29.20
C VAL A 531 -23.63 6.90 -29.43
N GLU A 532 -22.71 6.89 -30.39
CA GLU A 532 -21.89 5.74 -30.70
C GLU A 532 -20.41 5.99 -30.37
N ILE A 533 -19.76 5.00 -29.78
CA ILE A 533 -18.34 5.04 -29.44
C ILE A 533 -17.67 3.76 -29.94
N GLY A 534 -16.62 3.93 -30.74
CA GLY A 534 -15.79 2.80 -31.21
C GLY A 534 -14.83 2.33 -30.14
N SER A 535 -14.83 1.01 -29.89
CA SER A 535 -13.86 0.35 -29.00
C SER A 535 -12.51 0.16 -29.72
N PRO A 536 -11.38 0.21 -28.99
CA PRO A 536 -10.07 -0.14 -29.54
C PRO A 536 -9.96 -1.61 -30.00
N PHE A 537 -10.91 -2.48 -29.60
CA PHE A 537 -10.99 -3.88 -30.02
C PHE A 537 -11.87 -4.08 -31.28
N GLY A 538 -12.24 -2.98 -31.97
CA GLY A 538 -13.02 -3.02 -33.21
C GLY A 538 -14.52 -3.18 -33.04
N HIS A 539 -15.04 -3.04 -31.83
CA HIS A 539 -16.49 -3.06 -31.54
C HIS A 539 -17.06 -1.66 -31.55
N THR A 540 -18.36 -1.51 -31.86
CA THR A 540 -19.09 -0.25 -31.73
C THR A 540 -20.15 -0.39 -30.65
N TYR A 541 -20.08 0.49 -29.66
CA TYR A 541 -21.10 0.63 -28.61
C TYR A 541 -22.03 1.79 -28.94
N ARG A 542 -23.34 1.54 -28.85
CA ARG A 542 -24.37 2.59 -28.94
C ARG A 542 -25.04 2.71 -27.59
N PHE A 543 -25.19 3.95 -27.12
CA PHE A 543 -25.78 4.33 -25.84
C PHE A 543 -27.04 5.12 -26.15
N THR A 544 -28.22 4.60 -25.83
CA THR A 544 -29.51 5.25 -26.03
C THR A 544 -30.07 5.68 -24.70
N HIS A 545 -30.37 6.97 -24.54
CA HIS A 545 -30.99 7.47 -23.32
C HIS A 545 -32.46 7.08 -23.26
N MET A 546 -32.87 6.39 -22.17
CA MET A 546 -34.23 5.87 -22.00
C MET A 546 -35.11 6.77 -21.12
N GLY A 547 -34.51 7.63 -20.30
CA GLY A 547 -35.19 8.54 -19.39
C GLY A 547 -34.53 8.64 -18.03
N ILE A 548 -35.05 9.55 -17.21
CA ILE A 548 -34.61 9.80 -15.82
C ILE A 548 -35.78 9.43 -14.89
N SER A 549 -35.50 8.60 -13.90
CA SER A 549 -36.43 8.28 -12.81
C SER A 549 -35.94 8.88 -11.50
N GLN A 550 -36.87 9.28 -10.63
CA GLN A 550 -36.57 9.74 -9.28
C GLN A 550 -37.24 8.86 -8.25
N TYR A 551 -36.49 8.49 -7.18
CA TYR A 551 -37.04 7.74 -6.07
C TYR A 551 -36.30 8.07 -4.76
N GLU A 552 -36.98 7.82 -3.64
CA GLU A 552 -36.40 7.97 -2.31
C GLU A 552 -35.84 6.64 -1.80
N ALA A 553 -34.63 6.69 -1.23
CA ALA A 553 -34.06 5.62 -0.43
C ALA A 553 -33.92 6.09 1.03
N LEU A 554 -33.48 5.21 1.95
CA LEU A 554 -33.49 5.44 3.39
C LEU A 554 -32.91 6.80 3.83
N ASN A 555 -31.79 7.22 3.23
CA ASN A 555 -31.07 8.46 3.59
C ASN A 555 -30.70 9.31 2.38
N ARG A 556 -31.38 9.13 1.25
CA ARG A 556 -31.07 9.85 0.01
C ARG A 556 -32.24 9.92 -0.95
N ILE A 557 -32.24 10.97 -1.77
CA ILE A 557 -33.08 11.13 -2.95
C ILE A 557 -32.19 10.79 -4.16
N VAL A 558 -32.66 9.91 -5.02
CA VAL A 558 -31.89 9.40 -6.16
C VAL A 558 -32.53 9.87 -7.45
N SER A 559 -31.74 10.47 -8.34
CA SER A 559 -32.07 10.69 -9.74
C SER A 559 -31.28 9.68 -10.57
N ALA A 560 -31.96 8.70 -11.15
CA ALA A 560 -31.37 7.59 -11.89
C ALA A 560 -31.60 7.76 -13.37
N ALA A 561 -30.55 7.91 -14.16
CA ALA A 561 -30.60 7.99 -15.61
C ALA A 561 -30.31 6.60 -16.18
N THR A 562 -31.27 6.08 -16.99
CA THR A 562 -31.18 4.76 -17.60
C THR A 562 -30.77 4.86 -19.06
N VAL A 563 -29.81 4.03 -19.45
CA VAL A 563 -29.24 3.96 -20.80
C VAL A 563 -29.33 2.53 -21.30
N GLU A 564 -29.92 2.31 -22.48
CA GLU A 564 -29.77 1.05 -23.19
C GLU A 564 -28.42 1.01 -23.89
N VAL A 565 -27.66 -0.07 -23.67
CA VAL A 565 -26.35 -0.25 -24.27
C VAL A 565 -26.42 -1.40 -25.27
N THR A 566 -25.99 -1.12 -26.50
CA THR A 566 -25.83 -2.18 -27.52
C THR A 566 -24.38 -2.28 -27.96
N LYS A 567 -23.93 -3.48 -28.31
CA LYS A 567 -22.59 -3.75 -28.87
C LYS A 567 -22.75 -4.43 -30.21
N ASP A 568 -22.25 -3.82 -31.27
CA ASP A 568 -22.35 -4.32 -32.66
C ASP A 568 -23.82 -4.68 -33.05
N GLY A 569 -24.77 -3.84 -32.63
CA GLY A 569 -26.21 -4.04 -32.87
C GLY A 569 -26.91 -5.03 -31.92
N ARG A 570 -26.18 -5.72 -31.01
CA ARG A 570 -26.78 -6.61 -30.00
C ARG A 570 -26.99 -5.90 -28.70
N SER A 571 -28.21 -5.91 -28.13
CA SER A 571 -28.46 -5.32 -26.82
C SER A 571 -27.69 -6.06 -25.74
N LEU A 572 -26.98 -5.26 -24.90
CA LEU A 572 -26.38 -5.71 -23.67
C LEU A 572 -27.28 -5.49 -22.45
N GLY A 573 -28.45 -4.84 -22.67
CA GLY A 573 -29.43 -4.50 -21.64
C GLY A 573 -29.29 -3.06 -21.13
N LEU A 574 -30.05 -2.76 -20.10
CA LEU A 574 -30.08 -1.43 -19.46
C LEU A 574 -28.94 -1.28 -18.46
N MET A 575 -28.36 -0.08 -18.44
CA MET A 575 -27.41 0.35 -17.43
C MET A 575 -27.90 1.64 -16.81
N THR A 576 -27.67 1.81 -15.51
CA THR A 576 -28.12 2.98 -14.76
C THR A 576 -26.92 3.67 -14.13
N SER A 577 -26.89 5.00 -14.23
CA SER A 577 -25.99 5.86 -13.45
C SER A 577 -26.83 6.87 -12.68
N GLU A 578 -26.42 7.22 -11.46
CA GLU A 578 -27.26 7.93 -10.50
C GLU A 578 -26.58 9.20 -9.96
N LYS A 579 -27.42 10.22 -9.70
CA LYS A 579 -27.10 11.33 -8.79
C LYS A 579 -27.85 11.14 -7.48
N ARG A 580 -27.13 11.15 -6.37
CA ARG A 580 -27.66 10.84 -5.04
C ARG A 580 -27.54 12.05 -4.13
N GLN A 581 -28.66 12.70 -3.79
CA GLN A 581 -28.71 13.74 -2.78
C GLN A 581 -28.98 13.11 -1.41
N HIS A 582 -27.97 13.10 -0.55
CA HIS A 582 -28.12 12.58 0.81
C HIS A 582 -28.89 13.55 1.71
N VAL A 583 -29.73 13.00 2.57
CA VAL A 583 -30.61 13.76 3.45
C VAL A 583 -30.56 13.22 4.89
N ASP A 584 -30.79 14.11 5.86
CA ASP A 584 -30.97 13.74 7.27
C ASP A 584 -32.35 13.11 7.54
N SER A 585 -32.64 12.77 8.79
CA SER A 585 -33.93 12.21 9.19
C SER A 585 -35.10 13.21 9.01
N PHE A 586 -34.82 14.50 8.81
CA PHE A 586 -35.78 15.57 8.51
C PHE A 586 -35.86 15.89 7.02
N LYS A 587 -35.27 15.05 6.15
CA LYS A 587 -35.19 15.22 4.68
C LYS A 587 -34.45 16.47 4.21
N ARG A 588 -33.59 17.05 5.03
CA ARG A 588 -32.77 18.20 4.64
C ARG A 588 -31.47 17.72 3.97
N PRO A 589 -31.02 18.35 2.87
CA PRO A 589 -29.74 18.01 2.26
C PRO A 589 -28.58 18.14 3.24
N THR A 590 -27.72 17.14 3.33
CA THR A 590 -26.59 17.11 4.29
C THR A 590 -25.24 17.38 3.63
N PHE A 591 -25.10 17.04 2.35
CA PHE A 591 -23.86 17.14 1.58
C PHE A 591 -24.18 17.46 0.10
N GLU A 592 -23.15 17.78 -0.67
CA GLU A 592 -23.25 17.85 -2.13
C GLU A 592 -23.66 16.49 -2.73
N PRO A 593 -24.40 16.49 -3.87
CA PRO A 593 -24.82 15.25 -4.51
C PRO A 593 -23.62 14.41 -4.95
N SER A 594 -23.64 13.12 -4.61
CA SER A 594 -22.68 12.13 -5.12
C SER A 594 -23.14 11.52 -6.44
N THR A 595 -22.17 10.98 -7.20
CA THR A 595 -22.43 10.28 -8.46
C THR A 595 -22.20 8.80 -8.27
N GLU A 596 -23.16 7.95 -8.67
CA GLU A 596 -22.95 6.51 -8.80
C GLU A 596 -22.83 6.16 -10.27
N VAL A 597 -21.74 5.52 -10.63
CA VAL A 597 -21.43 5.22 -12.04
C VAL A 597 -22.04 3.90 -12.50
N GLY A 598 -22.47 3.84 -13.74
CA GLY A 598 -22.86 2.60 -14.39
C GLY A 598 -21.62 1.88 -14.96
N ILE A 599 -21.31 0.69 -14.46
CA ILE A 599 -20.14 -0.08 -14.92
C ILE A 599 -20.57 -1.46 -15.39
N ARG A 600 -20.11 -1.85 -16.59
CA ARG A 600 -20.23 -3.22 -17.10
C ARG A 600 -18.84 -3.71 -17.52
N SER A 601 -18.29 -4.63 -16.73
CA SER A 601 -16.94 -5.15 -16.91
C SER A 601 -16.90 -6.46 -17.68
N ASN A 602 -15.87 -6.62 -18.51
CA ASN A 602 -15.47 -7.89 -19.08
C ASN A 602 -13.93 -7.98 -19.17
N LEU A 603 -13.39 -9.10 -19.68
CA LEU A 603 -11.94 -9.30 -19.74
C LEU A 603 -11.20 -8.39 -20.72
N GLN A 604 -11.89 -7.77 -21.67
CA GLN A 604 -11.31 -6.90 -22.68
C GLN A 604 -11.42 -5.43 -22.27
N GLU A 605 -12.60 -5.01 -21.84
CA GLU A 605 -12.90 -3.59 -21.59
C GLU A 605 -14.09 -3.40 -20.66
N ASP A 606 -14.13 -2.26 -20.00
CA ASP A 606 -15.28 -1.83 -19.22
C ASP A 606 -16.04 -0.76 -19.98
N VAL A 607 -17.36 -0.91 -20.04
CA VAL A 607 -18.30 0.17 -20.39
C VAL A 607 -18.59 0.94 -19.12
N TYR A 608 -18.35 2.25 -19.13
CA TYR A 608 -18.41 3.10 -17.94
C TYR A 608 -19.22 4.36 -18.25
N ILE A 609 -20.32 4.56 -17.53
CA ILE A 609 -21.30 5.65 -17.75
C ILE A 609 -21.35 6.52 -16.52
N VAL A 610 -21.20 7.84 -16.72
CA VAL A 610 -21.34 8.85 -15.69
C VAL A 610 -22.50 9.75 -16.06
N PHE A 611 -23.54 9.79 -15.24
CA PHE A 611 -24.60 10.76 -15.32
C PHE A 611 -24.18 12.05 -14.58
N ALA A 612 -23.88 13.11 -15.32
CA ALA A 612 -23.45 14.38 -14.75
C ALA A 612 -24.62 15.18 -14.15
N GLY A 613 -25.83 15.01 -14.67
CA GLY A 613 -27.05 15.66 -14.21
C GLY A 613 -28.07 15.83 -15.33
N ALA A 614 -29.28 16.21 -14.96
CA ALA A 614 -30.31 16.63 -15.92
C ALA A 614 -30.13 18.12 -16.29
N VAL A 615 -30.49 18.47 -17.52
CA VAL A 615 -30.63 19.87 -17.92
C VAL A 615 -31.86 20.45 -17.24
N ASN A 616 -31.73 21.61 -16.61
CA ASN A 616 -32.80 22.22 -15.78
C ASN A 616 -34.18 22.20 -16.44
N GLY A 617 -35.15 21.53 -15.80
CA GLY A 617 -36.54 21.50 -16.24
C GLY A 617 -36.84 20.60 -17.45
N THR A 618 -35.89 19.79 -17.87
CA THR A 618 -36.05 18.86 -18.99
C THR A 618 -35.69 17.41 -18.60
N GLU A 619 -36.09 16.46 -19.44
CA GLU A 619 -35.63 15.06 -19.35
C GLU A 619 -34.31 14.83 -20.08
N GLU A 620 -33.62 15.90 -20.51
CA GLU A 620 -32.31 15.80 -21.12
C GLU A 620 -31.24 15.47 -20.06
N ALA A 621 -30.42 14.47 -20.35
CA ALA A 621 -29.38 14.01 -19.45
C ALA A 621 -27.98 14.30 -20.02
N VAL A 622 -27.11 14.87 -19.21
CA VAL A 622 -25.69 15.06 -19.52
C VAL A 622 -24.90 13.85 -19.08
N TYR A 623 -24.19 13.24 -20.01
CA TYR A 623 -23.41 12.04 -19.78
C TYR A 623 -21.94 12.22 -20.16
N ARG A 624 -21.10 11.42 -19.48
CA ARG A 624 -19.77 11.09 -19.94
C ARG A 624 -19.67 9.56 -20.05
N PHE A 625 -19.43 9.09 -21.28
CA PHE A 625 -19.25 7.68 -21.60
C PHE A 625 -17.77 7.36 -21.77
N ASN A 626 -17.33 6.25 -21.18
CA ASN A 626 -15.95 5.79 -21.32
C ASN A 626 -15.95 4.31 -21.71
N ILE A 627 -15.04 3.95 -22.61
CA ILE A 627 -14.63 2.56 -22.86
C ILE A 627 -13.21 2.43 -22.31
N ASN A 628 -13.05 1.65 -21.26
CA ASN A 628 -11.79 1.51 -20.53
C ASN A 628 -11.19 0.11 -20.77
N PRO A 629 -10.18 -0.03 -21.64
CA PRO A 629 -9.56 -1.32 -21.94
C PRO A 629 -8.80 -1.90 -20.77
N LEU A 630 -8.89 -3.21 -20.58
CA LEU A 630 -8.08 -4.04 -19.68
C LEU A 630 -8.16 -3.70 -18.18
N VAL A 631 -9.11 -2.88 -17.73
CA VAL A 631 -9.24 -2.47 -16.31
C VAL A 631 -9.49 -3.66 -15.39
N TRP A 632 -10.26 -4.66 -15.84
CA TRP A 632 -10.50 -5.89 -15.06
C TRP A 632 -9.20 -6.56 -14.59
N TRP A 633 -8.12 -6.46 -15.39
CA TRP A 633 -6.82 -7.04 -15.06
C TRP A 633 -6.09 -6.30 -13.92
N VAL A 634 -6.45 -5.06 -13.62
CA VAL A 634 -5.94 -4.38 -12.40
C VAL A 634 -6.39 -5.15 -11.16
N TRP A 635 -7.66 -5.53 -11.10
CA TRP A 635 -8.22 -6.27 -9.97
C TRP A 635 -7.66 -7.68 -9.87
N ALA A 636 -7.57 -8.37 -11.01
CA ALA A 636 -6.93 -9.68 -11.09
C ALA A 636 -5.45 -9.62 -10.65
N GLY A 637 -4.72 -8.59 -11.07
CA GLY A 637 -3.34 -8.32 -10.64
C GLY A 637 -3.24 -8.18 -9.11
N GLY A 638 -4.15 -7.42 -8.50
CA GLY A 638 -4.23 -7.27 -7.03
C GLY A 638 -4.45 -8.59 -6.30
N PHE A 639 -5.36 -9.42 -6.82
CA PHE A 639 -5.61 -10.75 -6.26
C PHE A 639 -4.37 -11.66 -6.36
N VAL A 640 -3.71 -11.69 -7.52
CA VAL A 640 -2.49 -12.50 -7.74
C VAL A 640 -1.35 -11.99 -6.84
N LEU A 641 -1.23 -10.67 -6.66
CA LEU A 641 -0.24 -10.06 -5.76
C LEU A 641 -0.48 -10.50 -4.31
N ALA A 642 -1.72 -10.43 -3.84
CA ALA A 642 -2.11 -10.85 -2.50
C ALA A 642 -1.77 -12.34 -2.29
N LEU A 643 -2.13 -13.19 -3.25
CA LEU A 643 -1.83 -14.62 -3.22
C LEU A 643 -0.32 -14.89 -3.15
N GLY A 644 0.47 -14.24 -4.00
CA GLY A 644 1.93 -14.37 -4.03
C GLY A 644 2.59 -13.90 -2.72
N GLY A 645 2.11 -12.79 -2.16
CA GLY A 645 2.56 -12.25 -0.88
C GLY A 645 2.26 -13.20 0.29
N ILE A 646 1.03 -13.70 0.39
CA ILE A 646 0.63 -14.70 1.40
C ILE A 646 1.50 -15.95 1.29
N LEU A 647 1.71 -16.46 0.08
CA LEU A 647 2.52 -17.64 -0.19
C LEU A 647 3.97 -17.45 0.25
N THR A 648 4.53 -16.26 0.06
CA THR A 648 5.88 -15.90 0.49
C THR A 648 6.05 -15.92 2.02
N MET A 649 5.00 -15.53 2.75
CA MET A 649 4.95 -15.48 4.22
C MET A 649 4.60 -16.83 4.87
N TRP A 650 3.93 -17.72 4.14
CA TRP A 650 3.40 -18.97 4.70
C TRP A 650 4.51 -19.85 5.27
N PRO A 651 4.38 -20.38 6.50
CA PRO A 651 5.41 -21.20 7.12
C PRO A 651 5.76 -22.42 6.26
N GLY A 652 7.04 -22.61 5.97
CA GLY A 652 7.52 -23.83 5.27
C GLY A 652 7.38 -25.04 6.17
N GLY A 653 6.73 -26.10 5.71
CA GLY A 653 6.76 -27.39 6.38
C GLY A 653 8.20 -27.93 6.37
N GLY A 654 8.86 -28.05 7.52
CA GLY A 654 10.11 -28.76 7.70
C GLY A 654 11.39 -28.03 7.30
N ALA A 655 11.58 -26.81 7.78
CA ALA A 655 12.91 -26.31 8.07
C ALA A 655 13.12 -26.34 9.59
N THR A 656 13.35 -27.53 10.14
CA THR A 656 14.18 -27.62 11.35
C THR A 656 15.44 -26.85 11.04
N SER A 657 15.73 -25.84 11.85
CA SER A 657 16.94 -25.04 11.76
C SER A 657 18.13 -25.93 11.54
N SER A 658 18.71 -25.93 10.33
CA SER A 658 20.11 -26.22 10.21
C SER A 658 20.84 -25.17 11.03
N ALA A 659 21.23 -25.51 12.23
CA ALA A 659 22.23 -24.78 12.99
C ALA A 659 23.36 -24.42 12.00
N PRO A 660 23.96 -23.23 12.09
CA PRO A 660 25.12 -22.95 11.28
C PRO A 660 26.11 -24.08 11.51
N ARG A 661 26.46 -24.82 10.46
CA ARG A 661 27.60 -25.73 10.47
C ARG A 661 28.75 -24.87 10.97
N ARG A 662 29.15 -25.09 12.20
CA ARG A 662 30.47 -24.70 12.69
C ARG A 662 31.42 -25.29 11.65
N VAL A 663 32.06 -24.45 10.87
CA VAL A 663 33.33 -24.77 10.26
C VAL A 663 34.24 -24.93 11.46
N GLN A 664 34.39 -26.15 11.94
CA GLN A 664 35.48 -26.52 12.79
C GLN A 664 36.73 -26.22 11.97
N ALA A 665 37.43 -25.18 12.35
CA ALA A 665 38.80 -24.93 11.93
C ALA A 665 39.62 -26.16 12.34
N GLY A 666 39.88 -27.01 11.37
CA GLY A 666 40.94 -27.98 11.46
C GLY A 666 42.30 -27.28 11.37
N TYR A 667 42.67 -26.57 12.43
CA TYR A 667 43.99 -25.95 12.64
C TYR A 667 44.43 -26.16 14.10
N GLU A 668 44.45 -27.41 14.55
CA GLU A 668 45.16 -27.82 15.75
C GLU A 668 45.51 -29.33 15.68
N ALA A 669 46.31 -29.72 14.73
CA ALA A 669 46.93 -31.03 14.73
C ALA A 669 48.21 -31.11 13.88
N THR A 670 49.05 -30.07 13.95
CA THR A 670 50.39 -30.16 13.30
C THR A 670 51.45 -29.36 14.06
N LEU A 671 51.42 -29.33 15.38
CA LEU A 671 52.52 -28.80 16.21
C LEU A 671 52.71 -29.61 17.51
N VAL A 672 52.65 -30.95 17.44
CA VAL A 672 53.21 -31.80 18.46
C VAL A 672 53.86 -32.99 17.72
N GLY A 673 55.11 -32.85 17.34
CA GLY A 673 55.83 -33.96 16.70
C GLY A 673 57.15 -33.54 16.03
N ALA A 674 57.91 -32.63 16.64
CA ALA A 674 59.33 -32.49 16.27
C ALA A 674 60.14 -32.01 17.48
N GLY A 675 60.54 -32.93 18.30
CA GLY A 675 61.37 -32.66 19.45
C GLY A 675 61.78 -33.96 20.14
N LYS A 676 62.66 -34.73 19.46
CA LYS A 676 63.63 -35.71 20.02
C LYS A 676 64.26 -36.39 18.83
N ASP A 677 65.40 -35.92 18.50
CA ASP A 677 66.77 -36.50 18.46
C ASP A 677 67.69 -35.52 17.73
#